data_f950e8527ce9e6d02ffc59cafe706065
#
_entry.id   f950e8527ce9e6d02ffc59cafe706065
#
_cell.length_a   1.000
_cell.length_b   1.000
_cell.length_c   1.000
_cell.angle_alpha   90.00
_cell.angle_beta   90.00
_cell.angle_gamma   90.00
#
_symmetry.space_group_name_H-M   'P 1'
#
loop_
_entity.id
_entity.type
_entity.pdbx_description
1 polymer ?
#
loop_
_entity_poly.entity_id
_entity_poly.type
_entity_poly.pdbx_seq_one_letter_code
_entity_poly.pdbx_strand_id
1 'polypeptide(L)'
;MKYTLDYEKYAELARRVAAEGSVLLRNEDGVLPLQKGQRVSIFGRTQFEHYKSGTGSGGMVNAPYVTNITDSLKEDGTVQVNEVLEAQYREWLKDHPFDIGEGWAMEPWNQEEMPVSEELARQAAEQSDLAIVVLGRTAGEDKDNSAAEGSYLLTAAEEEILRNVCNAFARTIVVLNVGNIMDMKWVDRYQPQAVLYVWQGGQEGGRATVDVLTGKVNPGGKLSDTIAEDIEDYPSTENFGDPVENFYTEDIYVGYRYFETFARDKVKYPFGFGLSYTRFQTESMGLAVQGTEATVIEKVTNVGGMSGRETIQVYVEAPQGKLGKPLRQLAAYAKTEELKPGASEELILKAELTELASYDDSGVTGHKSCYVLEAGDYIFYVGTDVRSAREVGRVTLAELQVVRTATEALAPVQAFKRLRPFFFGENDHAIANWEDVPLRTIDLTERILRERPTQSEYVGDQGWKLADVYDKKITLEQFLTQLSDEDLICMTRGEGMCSPKVTPGTAAAFGGVTDGLQQFGIPVACCSDGPSGIRMDCGTMAYALPNGTLLACTFDPELVEELYEMEGMELRKNKIDSLLGPGINIHRNPLNGRNFEYFSEDPYLTGTMAAAQLKGMGKYGVTGTIKHFACNNQEFKRHDANAIVSERALREIYLKGFEIAVKQGGAYSIMSTYGPVNGLWTAGSYDLLTTILRKEWGYQGIVMTDWWAKINEEGESGSKSQTVPMVRAQNDIYMVTADAASNSNKDNTAEGLADGRLTRAQLMRNAANICCFLLRSVAMERLLGREEEECTELHSPVSTEGAGDSGQVLARLELPEPKTGEEIELPLEKLSTKKGTGAVYQLRFTKIGRYELVFRMSSTLGPLAQLPISVFLNNTLQQTVTINGTEGKVVEQSVTLAIRQDGEKYMKLYFGESGIDMHRMFLRYVGKNDIESFRNE
;
A
#
# COMPACT_ATOMS: atom_id res chain seq x y z
N MET A 1 18.67 -21.61 8.36
CA MET A 1 17.29 -22.06 8.02
C MET A 1 17.27 -22.65 6.62
N LYS A 2 16.63 -23.81 6.42
CA LYS A 2 16.47 -24.44 5.10
C LYS A 2 14.99 -24.36 4.69
N TYR A 3 14.70 -23.87 3.48
CA TYR A 3 13.34 -23.68 2.99
C TYR A 3 13.29 -23.81 1.46
N THR A 4 12.08 -24.03 0.93
CA THR A 4 11.85 -24.17 -0.51
C THR A 4 10.90 -23.09 -0.99
N LEU A 5 11.34 -22.22 -1.88
CA LEU A 5 10.53 -21.25 -2.58
C LEU A 5 10.12 -21.84 -3.95
N ASP A 6 8.87 -22.27 -4.02
CA ASP A 6 8.27 -22.85 -5.24
C ASP A 6 7.42 -21.79 -5.94
N TYR A 7 7.92 -21.25 -7.03
CA TYR A 7 7.25 -20.16 -7.77
C TYR A 7 5.96 -20.60 -8.47
N GLU A 8 5.78 -21.88 -8.77
CA GLU A 8 4.52 -22.41 -9.31
C GLU A 8 3.42 -22.35 -8.24
N LYS A 9 3.74 -22.84 -7.03
CA LYS A 9 2.81 -22.72 -5.89
C LYS A 9 2.54 -21.27 -5.51
N TYR A 10 3.54 -20.41 -5.59
CA TYR A 10 3.38 -18.98 -5.35
C TYR A 10 2.40 -18.37 -6.34
N ALA A 11 2.55 -18.70 -7.63
CA ALA A 11 1.64 -18.26 -8.69
C ALA A 11 0.21 -18.78 -8.48
N GLU A 12 0.04 -20.06 -8.18
CA GLU A 12 -1.26 -20.66 -7.86
C GLU A 12 -1.95 -19.97 -6.69
N LEU A 13 -1.20 -19.71 -5.61
CA LEU A 13 -1.74 -19.06 -4.41
C LEU A 13 -2.12 -17.60 -4.68
N ALA A 14 -1.24 -16.82 -5.33
CA ALA A 14 -1.54 -15.43 -5.68
C ALA A 14 -2.74 -15.32 -6.64
N ARG A 15 -2.84 -16.24 -7.61
CA ARG A 15 -3.98 -16.35 -8.53
C ARG A 15 -5.28 -16.65 -7.77
N ARG A 16 -5.24 -17.58 -6.82
CA ARG A 16 -6.37 -17.90 -5.95
C ARG A 16 -6.80 -16.68 -5.13
N VAL A 17 -5.85 -16.00 -4.49
CA VAL A 17 -6.12 -14.78 -3.69
C VAL A 17 -6.78 -13.70 -4.55
N ALA A 18 -6.24 -13.45 -5.76
CA ALA A 18 -6.81 -12.46 -6.67
C ALA A 18 -8.22 -12.83 -7.14
N ALA A 19 -8.49 -14.10 -7.39
CA ALA A 19 -9.82 -14.57 -7.76
C ALA A 19 -10.82 -14.44 -6.59
N GLU A 20 -10.42 -14.84 -5.38
CA GLU A 20 -11.28 -14.75 -4.18
C GLU A 20 -11.51 -13.31 -3.67
N GLY A 21 -10.64 -12.37 -4.01
CA GLY A 21 -10.82 -10.94 -3.73
C GLY A 21 -11.60 -10.19 -4.80
N SER A 22 -11.89 -10.82 -5.93
CA SER A 22 -12.73 -10.24 -6.98
C SER A 22 -14.19 -10.14 -6.51
N VAL A 23 -14.81 -8.97 -6.72
CA VAL A 23 -16.15 -8.68 -6.21
C VAL A 23 -17.17 -8.62 -7.33
N LEU A 24 -18.15 -9.51 -7.31
CA LEU A 24 -19.26 -9.53 -8.25
C LEU A 24 -20.36 -8.57 -7.77
N LEU A 25 -20.57 -7.46 -8.48
CA LEU A 25 -21.54 -6.43 -8.10
C LEU A 25 -22.92 -6.63 -8.73
N ARG A 26 -22.96 -7.27 -9.91
CA ARG A 26 -24.20 -7.54 -10.65
C ARG A 26 -24.06 -8.82 -11.46
N ASN A 27 -25.12 -9.62 -11.53
CA ASN A 27 -25.18 -10.85 -12.38
C ASN A 27 -26.64 -11.18 -12.70
N GLU A 28 -27.21 -10.48 -13.69
CA GLU A 28 -28.59 -10.68 -14.13
C GLU A 28 -28.69 -11.91 -15.04
N ASP A 29 -29.78 -12.63 -14.89
CA ASP A 29 -30.10 -13.85 -15.67
C ASP A 29 -28.97 -14.92 -15.65
N GLY A 30 -28.04 -14.84 -14.70
CA GLY A 30 -26.92 -15.78 -14.58
C GLY A 30 -26.01 -15.75 -15.81
N VAL A 31 -25.73 -14.56 -16.36
CA VAL A 31 -24.81 -14.41 -17.50
C VAL A 31 -23.40 -14.88 -17.17
N LEU A 32 -22.99 -14.79 -15.93
CA LEU A 32 -21.81 -15.43 -15.35
C LEU A 32 -22.22 -16.63 -14.47
N PRO A 33 -21.42 -17.73 -14.44
CA PRO A 33 -20.18 -17.92 -15.16
C PRO A 33 -20.39 -18.22 -16.65
N LEU A 34 -19.35 -17.92 -17.46
CA LEU A 34 -19.32 -18.20 -18.88
C LEU A 34 -19.51 -19.69 -19.16
N GLN A 35 -20.29 -20.01 -20.19
CA GLN A 35 -20.60 -21.39 -20.54
C GLN A 35 -19.67 -21.91 -21.64
N LYS A 36 -19.33 -23.19 -21.56
CA LYS A 36 -18.47 -23.86 -22.54
C LYS A 36 -18.97 -23.69 -23.98
N GLY A 37 -18.07 -23.23 -24.85
CA GLY A 37 -18.31 -23.07 -26.28
C GLY A 37 -19.00 -21.77 -26.67
N GLN A 38 -19.32 -20.88 -25.71
CA GLN A 38 -19.80 -19.53 -26.04
C GLN A 38 -18.74 -18.76 -26.83
N ARG A 39 -19.20 -17.92 -27.75
CA ARG A 39 -18.36 -16.99 -28.52
C ARG A 39 -18.39 -15.62 -27.83
N VAL A 40 -17.23 -15.04 -27.59
CA VAL A 40 -17.10 -13.83 -26.80
C VAL A 40 -16.34 -12.76 -27.59
N SER A 41 -16.89 -11.56 -27.67
CA SER A 41 -16.20 -10.34 -28.12
C SER A 41 -15.70 -9.55 -26.91
N ILE A 42 -14.42 -9.18 -26.89
CA ILE A 42 -13.82 -8.45 -25.78
C ILE A 42 -13.43 -7.05 -26.26
N PHE A 43 -13.88 -6.04 -25.52
CA PHE A 43 -13.65 -4.62 -25.80
C PHE A 43 -12.84 -3.98 -24.66
N GLY A 44 -12.12 -2.90 -25.00
CA GLY A 44 -11.23 -2.19 -24.05
C GLY A 44 -9.79 -2.70 -24.17
N ARG A 45 -8.82 -1.77 -24.21
CA ARG A 45 -7.39 -2.11 -24.38
C ARG A 45 -6.81 -2.89 -23.21
N THR A 46 -7.31 -2.69 -21.99
CA THR A 46 -6.86 -3.38 -20.78
C THR A 46 -7.14 -4.88 -20.77
N GLN A 47 -7.88 -5.41 -21.78
CA GLN A 47 -7.93 -6.84 -22.03
C GLN A 47 -6.55 -7.45 -22.32
N PHE A 48 -5.60 -6.64 -22.87
CA PHE A 48 -4.22 -7.04 -23.19
C PHE A 48 -3.21 -6.41 -22.22
N GLU A 49 -3.42 -5.15 -21.88
CA GLU A 49 -2.53 -4.35 -21.05
C GLU A 49 -3.08 -4.25 -19.62
N HIS A 50 -3.08 -5.41 -18.97
CA HIS A 50 -3.67 -5.57 -17.64
C HIS A 50 -2.87 -4.82 -16.56
N TYR A 51 -3.54 -3.97 -15.79
CA TYR A 51 -2.95 -3.28 -14.64
C TYR A 51 -2.71 -4.29 -13.51
N LYS A 52 -1.44 -4.70 -13.34
CA LYS A 52 -1.04 -5.61 -12.26
C LYS A 52 -1.06 -4.94 -10.88
N SER A 53 -0.78 -3.63 -10.84
CA SER A 53 -0.62 -2.83 -9.63
C SER A 53 -0.70 -1.35 -9.97
N GLY A 54 -0.75 -0.49 -8.96
CA GLY A 54 -0.55 0.95 -9.10
C GLY A 54 0.91 1.33 -9.32
N THR A 55 1.17 2.64 -9.40
CA THR A 55 2.49 3.24 -9.57
C THR A 55 3.08 3.73 -8.25
N GLY A 56 4.39 3.99 -8.23
CA GLY A 56 5.10 4.44 -7.04
C GLY A 56 5.67 3.31 -6.19
N SER A 57 6.01 3.61 -4.95
CA SER A 57 6.66 2.68 -4.01
C SER A 57 5.76 1.50 -3.63
N GLY A 58 4.44 1.71 -3.64
CA GLY A 58 3.44 0.69 -3.34
C GLY A 58 3.16 -0.31 -4.46
N GLY A 59 3.61 0.01 -5.67
CA GLY A 59 3.49 -0.82 -6.87
C GLY A 59 4.81 -0.96 -7.60
N MET A 60 4.80 -0.89 -8.93
CA MET A 60 5.99 -0.89 -9.81
C MET A 60 6.97 -2.04 -9.56
N VAL A 61 6.49 -3.21 -9.11
CA VAL A 61 7.31 -4.41 -8.97
C VAL A 61 7.80 -4.85 -10.35
N ASN A 62 9.08 -5.17 -10.46
CA ASN A 62 9.67 -5.72 -11.68
C ASN A 62 9.29 -7.20 -11.78
N ALA A 63 8.07 -7.48 -12.29
CA ALA A 63 7.56 -8.84 -12.41
C ALA A 63 8.16 -9.57 -13.61
N PRO A 64 8.43 -10.88 -13.50
CA PRO A 64 8.99 -11.68 -14.60
C PRO A 64 8.00 -11.83 -15.77
N TYR A 65 6.71 -11.71 -15.52
CA TYR A 65 5.63 -11.71 -16.51
C TYR A 65 4.36 -11.09 -15.92
N VAL A 66 3.43 -10.72 -16.77
CA VAL A 66 2.08 -10.27 -16.39
C VAL A 66 1.08 -10.95 -17.30
N THR A 67 0.08 -11.60 -16.73
CA THR A 67 -1.00 -12.25 -17.49
C THR A 67 -2.08 -11.23 -17.86
N ASN A 68 -2.77 -11.46 -18.98
CA ASN A 68 -3.89 -10.64 -19.43
C ASN A 68 -5.16 -11.48 -19.66
N ILE A 69 -6.30 -10.83 -19.79
CA ILE A 69 -7.60 -11.50 -19.86
C ILE A 69 -7.76 -12.27 -21.16
N THR A 70 -7.45 -11.69 -22.31
CA THR A 70 -7.70 -12.31 -23.62
C THR A 70 -6.85 -13.56 -23.83
N ASP A 71 -5.55 -13.46 -23.60
CA ASP A 71 -4.67 -14.62 -23.77
C ASP A 71 -4.99 -15.71 -22.75
N SER A 72 -5.33 -15.33 -21.51
CA SER A 72 -5.76 -16.28 -20.48
C SER A 72 -7.08 -16.98 -20.81
N LEU A 73 -8.06 -16.30 -21.41
CA LEU A 73 -9.30 -16.95 -21.91
C LEU A 73 -9.04 -17.95 -23.05
N LYS A 74 -8.11 -17.61 -23.94
CA LYS A 74 -7.69 -18.53 -25.03
C LYS A 74 -6.94 -19.75 -24.46
N GLU A 75 -6.07 -19.54 -23.47
CA GLU A 75 -5.37 -20.61 -22.74
C GLU A 75 -6.37 -21.53 -22.01
N ASP A 76 -7.36 -20.94 -21.35
CA ASP A 76 -8.43 -21.66 -20.65
C ASP A 76 -9.28 -22.55 -21.56
N GLY A 77 -9.64 -22.06 -22.75
CA GLY A 77 -10.39 -22.80 -23.76
C GLY A 77 -11.87 -23.06 -23.47
N THR A 78 -12.43 -22.49 -22.40
CA THR A 78 -13.86 -22.61 -22.09
C THR A 78 -14.71 -21.90 -23.13
N VAL A 79 -14.27 -20.73 -23.62
CA VAL A 79 -14.98 -19.92 -24.61
C VAL A 79 -14.16 -19.73 -25.88
N GLN A 80 -14.79 -19.25 -26.93
CA GLN A 80 -14.16 -18.91 -28.20
C GLN A 80 -14.08 -17.38 -28.31
N VAL A 81 -12.88 -16.82 -28.26
CA VAL A 81 -12.67 -15.38 -28.45
C VAL A 81 -12.86 -14.98 -29.90
N ASN A 82 -13.51 -13.86 -30.16
CA ASN A 82 -13.65 -13.27 -31.49
C ASN A 82 -12.29 -12.78 -32.00
N GLU A 83 -11.63 -13.63 -32.83
CA GLU A 83 -10.29 -13.37 -33.36
C GLU A 83 -10.25 -12.17 -34.30
N VAL A 84 -11.38 -11.84 -34.98
CA VAL A 84 -11.44 -10.66 -35.88
C VAL A 84 -11.36 -9.38 -35.10
N LEU A 85 -12.11 -9.26 -34.01
CA LEU A 85 -12.05 -8.09 -33.12
C LEU A 85 -10.70 -8.02 -32.39
N GLU A 86 -10.21 -9.17 -31.90
CA GLU A 86 -8.87 -9.26 -31.27
C GLU A 86 -7.78 -8.71 -32.20
N ALA A 87 -7.78 -9.16 -33.47
CA ALA A 87 -6.79 -8.70 -34.45
C ALA A 87 -6.87 -7.18 -34.70
N GLN A 88 -8.08 -6.60 -34.70
CA GLN A 88 -8.26 -5.15 -34.83
C GLN A 88 -7.66 -4.38 -33.66
N TYR A 89 -7.90 -4.83 -32.40
CA TYR A 89 -7.29 -4.25 -31.23
C TYR A 89 -5.76 -4.35 -31.25
N ARG A 90 -5.22 -5.55 -31.56
CA ARG A 90 -3.77 -5.75 -31.61
C ARG A 90 -3.09 -4.91 -32.70
N GLU A 91 -3.78 -4.65 -33.82
CA GLU A 91 -3.27 -3.76 -34.87
C GLU A 91 -3.31 -2.30 -34.42
N TRP A 92 -4.41 -1.85 -33.83
CA TRP A 92 -4.57 -0.49 -33.29
C TRP A 92 -3.53 -0.18 -32.21
N LEU A 93 -3.26 -1.11 -31.28
CA LEU A 93 -2.27 -0.94 -30.20
C LEU A 93 -0.85 -0.71 -30.70
N LYS A 94 -0.50 -1.11 -31.92
CA LYS A 94 0.84 -0.84 -32.46
C LYS A 94 1.09 0.65 -32.69
N ASP A 95 0.07 1.38 -33.08
CA ASP A 95 0.13 2.83 -33.32
C ASP A 95 -0.25 3.66 -32.06
N HIS A 96 -0.79 3.00 -31.03
CA HIS A 96 -1.24 3.61 -29.76
C HIS A 96 -0.59 2.86 -28.57
N PRO A 97 0.73 2.98 -28.40
CA PRO A 97 1.45 2.27 -27.34
C PRO A 97 0.96 2.72 -25.95
N PHE A 98 1.16 1.86 -24.96
CA PHE A 98 0.86 2.18 -23.57
C PHE A 98 1.70 3.38 -23.11
N ASP A 99 1.04 4.41 -22.59
CA ASP A 99 1.69 5.60 -22.04
C ASP A 99 2.14 5.33 -20.61
N ILE A 100 3.44 5.25 -20.39
CA ILE A 100 4.06 5.07 -19.07
C ILE A 100 4.25 6.38 -18.31
N GLY A 101 3.89 7.51 -18.91
CA GLY A 101 4.10 8.84 -18.36
C GLY A 101 5.55 9.30 -18.39
N GLU A 102 5.80 10.52 -17.96
CA GLU A 102 7.12 11.12 -17.89
C GLU A 102 7.55 11.32 -16.43
N GLY A 103 8.47 10.48 -15.94
CA GLY A 103 9.02 10.57 -14.59
C GLY A 103 8.44 9.53 -13.62
N TRP A 104 8.78 9.69 -12.36
CA TRP A 104 8.38 8.79 -11.29
C TRP A 104 6.87 8.80 -11.07
N ALA A 105 6.24 7.62 -11.10
CA ALA A 105 4.82 7.41 -10.83
C ALA A 105 3.83 8.28 -11.66
N MET A 106 4.26 8.78 -12.83
CA MET A 106 3.50 9.74 -13.65
C MET A 106 2.65 9.09 -14.74
N GLU A 107 2.49 7.77 -14.74
CA GLU A 107 1.57 7.06 -15.62
C GLU A 107 0.16 7.70 -15.56
N PRO A 108 -0.49 8.01 -16.70
CA PRO A 108 -1.84 8.61 -16.68
C PRO A 108 -2.86 7.64 -16.06
N TRP A 109 -3.91 8.18 -15.43
CA TRP A 109 -4.94 7.39 -14.76
C TRP A 109 -5.60 6.35 -15.66
N ASN A 110 -5.81 6.69 -16.93
CA ASN A 110 -6.33 5.81 -17.98
C ASN A 110 -5.46 5.91 -19.22
N GLN A 111 -5.60 4.94 -20.09
CA GLN A 111 -4.98 4.92 -21.41
C GLN A 111 -5.99 5.30 -22.50
N GLU A 112 -5.52 5.76 -23.67
CA GLU A 112 -6.37 6.00 -24.82
C GLU A 112 -7.07 4.71 -25.25
N GLU A 113 -8.39 4.75 -25.50
CA GLU A 113 -9.18 3.60 -25.92
C GLU A 113 -9.39 3.58 -27.43
N MET A 114 -9.43 2.39 -28.02
CA MET A 114 -9.80 2.19 -29.42
C MET A 114 -11.26 2.61 -29.63
N PRO A 115 -11.58 3.50 -30.59
CA PRO A 115 -12.95 3.88 -30.87
C PRO A 115 -13.82 2.68 -31.31
N VAL A 116 -14.95 2.50 -30.66
CA VAL A 116 -15.90 1.42 -30.98
C VAL A 116 -17.18 2.05 -31.53
N SER A 117 -17.31 2.08 -32.86
CA SER A 117 -18.51 2.55 -33.52
C SER A 117 -19.72 1.61 -33.34
N GLU A 118 -20.93 2.10 -33.55
CA GLU A 118 -22.16 1.28 -33.57
C GLU A 118 -22.05 0.13 -34.57
N GLU A 119 -21.45 0.39 -35.73
CA GLU A 119 -21.26 -0.64 -36.79
C GLU A 119 -20.28 -1.74 -36.34
N LEU A 120 -19.15 -1.36 -35.69
CA LEU A 120 -18.19 -2.33 -35.16
C LEU A 120 -18.83 -3.19 -34.07
N ALA A 121 -19.56 -2.57 -33.14
CA ALA A 121 -20.27 -3.28 -32.09
C ALA A 121 -21.32 -4.26 -32.66
N ARG A 122 -22.09 -3.83 -33.67
CA ARG A 122 -23.06 -4.69 -34.37
C ARG A 122 -22.40 -5.86 -35.08
N GLN A 123 -21.31 -5.66 -35.83
CA GLN A 123 -20.56 -6.70 -36.53
C GLN A 123 -19.98 -7.72 -35.51
N ALA A 124 -19.49 -7.26 -34.37
CA ALA A 124 -19.02 -8.12 -33.29
C ALA A 124 -20.18 -8.97 -32.70
N ALA A 125 -21.36 -8.36 -32.54
CA ALA A 125 -22.56 -9.06 -32.03
C ALA A 125 -23.07 -10.15 -32.98
N GLU A 126 -22.89 -9.99 -34.27
CA GLU A 126 -23.22 -11.07 -35.26
C GLU A 126 -22.28 -12.29 -35.13
N GLN A 127 -21.09 -12.09 -34.60
CA GLN A 127 -20.05 -13.11 -34.47
C GLN A 127 -19.96 -13.75 -33.07
N SER A 128 -20.62 -13.15 -32.05
CA SER A 128 -20.47 -13.56 -30.67
C SER A 128 -21.80 -13.62 -29.92
N ASP A 129 -21.85 -14.45 -28.89
CA ASP A 129 -23.03 -14.69 -28.07
C ASP A 129 -23.17 -13.68 -26.94
N LEU A 130 -22.06 -13.04 -26.55
CA LEU A 130 -22.00 -12.00 -25.52
C LEU A 130 -20.74 -11.13 -25.69
N ALA A 131 -20.73 -9.99 -25.00
CA ALA A 131 -19.59 -9.08 -24.93
C ALA A 131 -19.00 -9.01 -23.51
N ILE A 132 -17.69 -8.82 -23.44
CA ILE A 132 -16.98 -8.38 -22.24
C ILE A 132 -16.35 -7.02 -22.53
N VAL A 133 -16.60 -6.04 -21.68
CA VAL A 133 -15.96 -4.73 -21.73
C VAL A 133 -15.00 -4.63 -20.55
N VAL A 134 -13.73 -4.40 -20.80
CA VAL A 134 -12.72 -4.27 -19.75
C VAL A 134 -12.33 -2.79 -19.62
N LEU A 135 -12.60 -2.21 -18.46
CA LEU A 135 -12.24 -0.84 -18.13
C LEU A 135 -11.05 -0.85 -17.16
N GLY A 136 -10.05 -0.01 -17.43
CA GLY A 136 -8.83 0.04 -16.66
C GLY A 136 -8.51 1.40 -16.07
N ARG A 137 -7.97 1.40 -14.86
CA ARG A 137 -7.38 2.58 -14.21
C ARG A 137 -6.13 2.16 -13.45
N THR A 138 -5.06 2.93 -13.61
CA THR A 138 -3.96 2.87 -12.67
C THR A 138 -4.35 3.48 -11.33
N ALA A 139 -3.46 3.42 -10.38
CA ALA A 139 -3.51 4.17 -9.12
C ALA A 139 -2.07 4.55 -8.78
N GLY A 140 -1.83 5.42 -7.81
CA GLY A 140 -0.42 5.74 -7.58
C GLY A 140 -0.13 6.80 -6.55
N GLU A 141 1.16 6.88 -6.30
CA GLU A 141 1.82 7.79 -5.39
C GLU A 141 2.05 9.16 -6.04
N ASP A 142 2.20 10.20 -5.25
CA ASP A 142 2.44 11.61 -5.62
C ASP A 142 1.30 12.30 -6.35
N LYS A 143 0.19 11.63 -6.57
CA LYS A 143 -0.99 12.22 -7.23
C LYS A 143 -2.27 11.61 -6.70
N ASP A 144 -3.30 12.42 -6.56
CA ASP A 144 -4.65 11.99 -6.23
C ASP A 144 -5.52 11.85 -7.49
N ASN A 145 -6.52 10.98 -7.42
CA ASN A 145 -7.62 10.96 -8.38
C ASN A 145 -8.40 12.29 -8.30
N SER A 146 -9.17 12.55 -9.32
CA SER A 146 -10.06 13.70 -9.38
C SER A 146 -11.45 13.29 -9.87
N ALA A 147 -12.47 14.05 -9.53
CA ALA A 147 -13.83 13.88 -10.04
C ALA A 147 -13.94 14.30 -11.52
N ALA A 148 -13.07 13.73 -12.37
CA ALA A 148 -12.92 14.06 -13.78
C ALA A 148 -12.90 12.82 -14.66
N GLU A 149 -13.12 13.02 -15.97
CA GLU A 149 -13.01 11.97 -16.99
C GLU A 149 -11.63 11.32 -16.99
N GLY A 150 -11.62 9.99 -17.10
CA GLY A 150 -10.40 9.19 -17.14
C GLY A 150 -9.73 8.95 -15.77
N SER A 151 -10.21 9.61 -14.72
CA SER A 151 -9.85 9.35 -13.32
C SER A 151 -11.01 8.65 -12.61
N TYR A 152 -11.79 9.37 -11.79
CA TYR A 152 -12.96 8.81 -11.11
C TYR A 152 -14.14 8.56 -12.06
N LEU A 153 -14.32 9.41 -13.07
CA LEU A 153 -15.39 9.28 -14.07
C LEU A 153 -14.90 8.55 -15.32
N LEU A 154 -15.84 7.98 -16.07
CA LEU A 154 -15.56 7.43 -17.41
C LEU A 154 -15.13 8.53 -18.37
N THR A 155 -14.25 8.17 -19.33
CA THR A 155 -13.96 9.03 -20.50
C THR A 155 -15.11 9.00 -21.49
N ALA A 156 -15.16 9.98 -22.37
CA ALA A 156 -16.13 9.99 -23.48
C ALA A 156 -16.01 8.72 -24.37
N ALA A 157 -14.80 8.22 -24.58
CA ALA A 157 -14.56 7.00 -25.35
C ALA A 157 -15.10 5.74 -24.64
N GLU A 158 -14.90 5.61 -23.33
CA GLU A 158 -15.45 4.51 -22.52
C GLU A 158 -16.99 4.55 -22.48
N GLU A 159 -17.57 5.74 -22.32
CA GLU A 159 -19.03 5.96 -22.42
C GLU A 159 -19.57 5.52 -23.80
N GLU A 160 -18.83 5.81 -24.88
CA GLU A 160 -19.18 5.39 -26.23
C GLU A 160 -19.08 3.87 -26.39
N ILE A 161 -18.02 3.23 -25.89
CA ILE A 161 -17.87 1.78 -25.88
C ILE A 161 -19.07 1.13 -25.18
N LEU A 162 -19.35 1.53 -23.93
CA LEU A 162 -20.46 0.96 -23.15
C LEU A 162 -21.81 1.15 -23.84
N ARG A 163 -22.09 2.36 -24.34
CA ARG A 163 -23.34 2.65 -25.05
C ARG A 163 -23.52 1.75 -26.28
N ASN A 164 -22.50 1.68 -27.15
CA ASN A 164 -22.59 0.97 -28.42
C ASN A 164 -22.61 -0.54 -28.21
N VAL A 165 -21.80 -1.06 -27.28
CA VAL A 165 -21.75 -2.50 -26.96
C VAL A 165 -23.03 -2.95 -26.26
N CYS A 166 -23.51 -2.24 -25.22
CA CYS A 166 -24.75 -2.62 -24.53
C CYS A 166 -25.99 -2.51 -25.42
N ASN A 167 -25.99 -1.61 -26.45
CA ASN A 167 -27.06 -1.56 -27.43
C ASN A 167 -27.01 -2.68 -28.48
N ALA A 168 -25.81 -3.15 -28.83
CA ALA A 168 -25.63 -4.18 -29.84
C ALA A 168 -25.77 -5.62 -29.29
N PHE A 169 -25.35 -5.85 -28.04
CA PHE A 169 -25.36 -7.16 -27.42
C PHE A 169 -26.51 -7.29 -26.41
N ALA A 170 -27.20 -8.41 -26.45
CA ALA A 170 -28.20 -8.76 -25.43
C ALA A 170 -27.59 -9.09 -24.07
N ARG A 171 -26.31 -9.46 -24.05
CA ARG A 171 -25.57 -9.82 -22.83
C ARG A 171 -24.20 -9.16 -22.85
N THR A 172 -23.99 -8.27 -21.91
CA THR A 172 -22.72 -7.55 -21.72
C THR A 172 -22.24 -7.70 -20.30
N ILE A 173 -20.98 -8.06 -20.14
CA ILE A 173 -20.26 -8.17 -18.87
C ILE A 173 -19.25 -7.04 -18.83
N VAL A 174 -19.17 -6.29 -17.73
CA VAL A 174 -18.13 -5.27 -17.53
C VAL A 174 -17.17 -5.75 -16.45
N VAL A 175 -15.89 -5.71 -16.76
CA VAL A 175 -14.79 -6.06 -15.86
C VAL A 175 -14.03 -4.80 -15.53
N LEU A 176 -13.84 -4.50 -14.23
CA LEU A 176 -13.15 -3.32 -13.74
C LEU A 176 -11.77 -3.71 -13.20
N ASN A 177 -10.73 -3.48 -14.02
CA ASN A 177 -9.32 -3.65 -13.62
C ASN A 177 -8.77 -2.29 -13.17
N VAL A 178 -9.09 -1.91 -11.94
CA VAL A 178 -8.87 -0.56 -11.41
C VAL A 178 -8.28 -0.63 -10.01
N GLY A 179 -7.46 0.36 -9.64
CA GLY A 179 -6.81 0.40 -8.33
C GLY A 179 -7.68 0.95 -7.21
N ASN A 180 -8.60 1.86 -7.53
CA ASN A 180 -9.47 2.56 -6.58
C ASN A 180 -10.94 2.40 -6.97
N ILE A 181 -11.87 2.81 -6.09
CA ILE A 181 -13.29 2.93 -6.46
C ILE A 181 -13.45 4.03 -7.51
N MET A 182 -14.38 3.81 -8.45
CA MET A 182 -14.75 4.78 -9.48
C MET A 182 -16.27 5.03 -9.46
N ASP A 183 -16.72 6.06 -10.18
CA ASP A 183 -18.16 6.32 -10.38
C ASP A 183 -18.86 5.11 -10.98
N MET A 184 -20.01 4.77 -10.43
CA MET A 184 -20.80 3.60 -10.86
C MET A 184 -22.19 3.99 -11.42
N LYS A 185 -22.47 5.28 -11.69
CA LYS A 185 -23.75 5.74 -12.28
C LYS A 185 -24.02 5.18 -13.67
N TRP A 186 -22.96 4.83 -14.41
CA TRP A 186 -23.04 4.23 -15.72
C TRP A 186 -23.73 2.83 -15.71
N VAL A 187 -23.68 2.12 -14.57
CA VAL A 187 -24.35 0.81 -14.41
C VAL A 187 -25.87 0.95 -14.63
N ASP A 188 -26.48 1.98 -14.07
CA ASP A 188 -27.93 2.23 -14.28
C ASP A 188 -28.23 2.76 -15.67
N ARG A 189 -27.30 3.50 -16.26
CA ARG A 189 -27.46 4.09 -17.59
C ARG A 189 -27.40 3.05 -18.71
N TYR A 190 -26.44 2.16 -18.65
CA TYR A 190 -26.18 1.16 -19.72
C TYR A 190 -26.67 -0.24 -19.37
N GLN A 191 -26.96 -0.53 -18.12
CA GLN A 191 -27.52 -1.79 -17.60
C GLN A 191 -26.83 -3.06 -18.13
N PRO A 192 -25.49 -3.19 -18.01
CA PRO A 192 -24.81 -4.44 -18.32
C PRO A 192 -25.35 -5.55 -17.43
N GLN A 193 -25.41 -6.79 -17.96
CA GLN A 193 -25.96 -7.93 -17.21
C GLN A 193 -25.06 -8.38 -16.08
N ALA A 194 -23.74 -8.16 -16.17
CA ALA A 194 -22.83 -8.39 -15.04
C ALA A 194 -21.79 -7.29 -14.92
N VAL A 195 -21.38 -7.06 -13.67
CA VAL A 195 -20.29 -6.15 -13.32
C VAL A 195 -19.38 -6.85 -12.31
N LEU A 196 -18.11 -7.00 -12.68
CA LEU A 196 -17.10 -7.66 -11.88
C LEU A 196 -15.93 -6.71 -11.59
N TYR A 197 -15.68 -6.44 -10.32
CA TYR A 197 -14.56 -5.63 -9.84
C TYR A 197 -13.38 -6.56 -9.53
N VAL A 198 -12.33 -6.54 -10.36
CA VAL A 198 -11.17 -7.43 -10.21
C VAL A 198 -9.94 -6.74 -9.62
N TRP A 199 -10.06 -5.44 -9.36
CA TRP A 199 -8.99 -4.62 -8.80
C TRP A 199 -7.68 -4.74 -9.60
N GLN A 200 -6.53 -4.82 -8.92
CA GLN A 200 -5.21 -5.05 -9.51
C GLN A 200 -4.61 -6.31 -8.88
N GLY A 201 -4.70 -7.40 -9.61
CA GLY A 201 -4.47 -8.75 -9.12
C GLY A 201 -3.01 -9.24 -9.16
N GLY A 202 -2.03 -8.35 -9.27
CA GLY A 202 -0.64 -8.76 -9.44
C GLY A 202 -0.36 -9.39 -10.80
N GLN A 203 0.76 -10.13 -10.90
CA GLN A 203 1.17 -10.71 -12.18
C GLN A 203 0.23 -11.81 -12.68
N GLU A 204 -0.55 -12.47 -11.81
CA GLU A 204 -1.54 -13.48 -12.16
C GLU A 204 -2.97 -12.93 -12.34
N GLY A 205 -3.16 -11.60 -12.26
CA GLY A 205 -4.46 -10.94 -12.30
C GLY A 205 -5.34 -11.31 -13.50
N GLY A 206 -4.74 -11.45 -14.67
CA GLY A 206 -5.46 -11.86 -15.89
C GLY A 206 -6.03 -13.27 -15.79
N ARG A 207 -5.23 -14.25 -15.37
CA ARG A 207 -5.67 -15.64 -15.15
C ARG A 207 -6.69 -15.74 -14.01
N ALA A 208 -6.48 -15.00 -12.92
CA ALA A 208 -7.42 -14.95 -11.80
C ALA A 208 -8.80 -14.43 -12.24
N THR A 209 -8.83 -13.38 -13.05
CA THR A 209 -10.06 -12.84 -13.65
C THR A 209 -10.77 -13.90 -14.48
N VAL A 210 -10.03 -14.66 -15.29
CA VAL A 210 -10.60 -15.76 -16.12
C VAL A 210 -11.15 -16.88 -15.26
N ASP A 211 -10.51 -17.25 -14.16
CA ASP A 211 -11.04 -18.26 -13.23
C ASP A 211 -12.40 -17.87 -12.66
N VAL A 212 -12.59 -16.58 -12.36
CA VAL A 212 -13.88 -16.06 -11.92
C VAL A 212 -14.88 -16.06 -13.09
N LEU A 213 -14.52 -15.52 -14.24
CA LEU A 213 -15.40 -15.43 -15.41
C LEU A 213 -15.91 -16.81 -15.86
N THR A 214 -15.07 -17.84 -15.79
CA THR A 214 -15.41 -19.21 -16.23
C THR A 214 -16.00 -20.08 -15.12
N GLY A 215 -16.04 -19.56 -13.88
CA GLY A 215 -16.59 -20.27 -12.73
C GLY A 215 -15.70 -21.39 -12.19
N LYS A 216 -14.41 -21.41 -12.55
CA LYS A 216 -13.42 -22.26 -11.86
C LYS A 216 -13.28 -21.85 -10.40
N VAL A 217 -13.36 -20.55 -10.14
CA VAL A 217 -13.49 -19.98 -8.82
C VAL A 217 -14.82 -19.24 -8.75
N ASN A 218 -15.62 -19.55 -7.75
CA ASN A 218 -16.85 -18.82 -7.47
C ASN A 218 -16.48 -17.52 -6.76
N PRO A 219 -16.90 -16.32 -7.22
CA PRO A 219 -16.57 -15.07 -6.56
C PRO A 219 -17.07 -15.09 -5.12
N GLY A 220 -16.18 -14.83 -4.18
CA GLY A 220 -16.44 -14.75 -2.76
C GLY A 220 -15.95 -13.44 -2.15
N GLY A 221 -15.48 -12.51 -3.00
CA GLY A 221 -15.00 -11.22 -2.59
C GLY A 221 -16.12 -10.31 -2.09
N LYS A 222 -15.79 -9.46 -1.12
CA LYS A 222 -16.68 -8.48 -0.51
C LYS A 222 -16.05 -7.11 -0.57
N LEU A 223 -16.82 -6.06 -0.86
CA LEU A 223 -16.31 -4.69 -0.88
C LEU A 223 -15.71 -4.30 0.46
N SER A 224 -14.47 -3.85 0.44
CA SER A 224 -13.79 -3.26 1.60
C SER A 224 -14.19 -1.81 1.87
N ASP A 225 -15.02 -1.25 0.99
CA ASP A 225 -15.42 0.16 0.98
C ASP A 225 -16.84 0.31 0.52
N THR A 226 -17.50 1.37 1.01
CA THR A 226 -18.80 1.79 0.51
C THR A 226 -18.65 2.51 -0.82
N ILE A 227 -19.44 2.15 -1.82
CA ILE A 227 -19.55 2.90 -3.08
C ILE A 227 -20.80 3.75 -3.02
N ALA A 228 -20.63 5.07 -2.98
CA ALA A 228 -21.74 6.02 -2.95
C ALA A 228 -22.35 6.25 -4.35
N GLU A 229 -23.52 6.88 -4.40
CA GLU A 229 -24.17 7.30 -5.65
C GLU A 229 -23.39 8.42 -6.34
N ASP A 230 -22.76 9.31 -5.57
CA ASP A 230 -21.94 10.40 -6.09
C ASP A 230 -20.71 10.63 -5.21
N ILE A 231 -19.64 11.19 -5.79
CA ILE A 231 -18.43 11.56 -5.05
C ILE A 231 -18.73 12.63 -3.98
N GLU A 232 -19.68 13.50 -4.25
CA GLU A 232 -20.12 14.54 -3.33
C GLU A 232 -20.89 14.01 -2.10
N ASP A 233 -21.32 12.76 -2.14
CA ASP A 233 -21.98 12.11 -1.00
C ASP A 233 -21.01 11.64 0.09
N TYR A 234 -19.70 11.58 -0.20
CA TYR A 234 -18.69 11.25 0.82
C TYR A 234 -18.42 12.46 1.72
N PRO A 235 -18.49 12.30 3.05
CA PRO A 235 -18.38 13.42 3.98
C PRO A 235 -17.02 14.12 3.98
N SER A 236 -15.99 13.45 3.47
CA SER A 236 -14.64 13.98 3.38
C SER A 236 -14.38 14.81 2.11
N THR A 237 -15.25 14.77 1.10
CA THR A 237 -14.98 15.37 -0.22
C THR A 237 -14.80 16.88 -0.14
N GLU A 238 -15.57 17.55 0.72
CA GLU A 238 -15.48 19.03 0.89
C GLU A 238 -14.08 19.48 1.35
N ASN A 239 -13.41 18.66 2.16
CA ASN A 239 -12.11 18.99 2.75
C ASN A 239 -10.93 18.26 2.08
N PHE A 240 -11.19 17.30 1.17
CA PHE A 240 -10.15 16.54 0.51
C PHE A 240 -9.38 17.37 -0.52
N GLY A 241 -8.04 17.23 -0.53
CA GLY A 241 -7.18 17.90 -1.51
C GLY A 241 -6.85 19.35 -1.17
N ASP A 242 -7.15 19.84 0.04
CA ASP A 242 -6.66 21.16 0.47
C ASP A 242 -5.12 21.12 0.57
N PRO A 243 -4.41 22.13 -0.01
CA PRO A 243 -2.95 22.14 -0.06
C PRO A 243 -2.28 22.51 1.26
N VAL A 244 -3.02 23.03 2.25
CA VAL A 244 -2.47 23.60 3.49
C VAL A 244 -3.06 22.90 4.72
N GLU A 245 -4.41 22.84 4.79
CA GLU A 245 -5.12 22.37 5.99
C GLU A 245 -6.27 21.44 5.60
N ASN A 246 -6.10 20.16 5.86
CA ASN A 246 -7.16 19.18 5.62
C ASN A 246 -7.89 18.86 6.91
N PHE A 247 -9.10 19.42 7.08
CA PHE A 247 -9.93 19.20 8.26
C PHE A 247 -10.70 17.88 8.17
N TYR A 248 -10.55 17.04 9.18
CA TYR A 248 -11.28 15.76 9.28
C TYR A 248 -12.59 15.95 10.05
N THR A 249 -13.48 16.76 9.44
CA THR A 249 -14.73 17.17 10.08
C THR A 249 -15.75 16.04 10.23
N GLU A 250 -15.64 15.01 9.42
CA GLU A 250 -16.45 13.79 9.52
C GLU A 250 -16.11 12.97 10.77
N ASP A 251 -14.98 13.22 11.42
CA ASP A 251 -14.53 12.59 12.66
C ASP A 251 -14.48 11.05 12.56
N ILE A 252 -15.21 10.35 13.41
CA ILE A 252 -15.28 8.88 13.40
C ILE A 252 -16.21 8.31 12.32
N TYR A 253 -16.88 9.18 11.58
CA TYR A 253 -17.89 8.77 10.59
C TYR A 253 -17.27 8.68 9.19
N VAL A 254 -16.42 7.68 8.99
CA VAL A 254 -15.77 7.36 7.72
C VAL A 254 -16.47 6.18 7.06
N GLY A 255 -16.67 6.24 5.74
CA GLY A 255 -17.24 5.14 4.98
C GLY A 255 -18.63 4.72 5.47
N TYR A 256 -18.89 3.40 5.61
CA TYR A 256 -20.19 2.90 6.05
C TYR A 256 -20.63 3.44 7.41
N ARG A 257 -19.67 3.83 8.29
CA ARG A 257 -20.01 4.45 9.58
C ARG A 257 -20.78 5.76 9.38
N TYR A 258 -20.42 6.53 8.35
CA TYR A 258 -21.17 7.71 7.93
C TYR A 258 -22.48 7.31 7.24
N PHE A 259 -22.39 6.51 6.20
CA PHE A 259 -23.54 6.22 5.36
C PHE A 259 -24.67 5.53 6.12
N GLU A 260 -24.37 4.53 6.93
CA GLU A 260 -25.40 3.84 7.73
C GLU A 260 -26.01 4.75 8.81
N THR A 261 -25.28 5.78 9.26
CA THR A 261 -25.76 6.69 10.31
C THR A 261 -26.57 7.87 9.73
N PHE A 262 -26.12 8.47 8.62
CA PHE A 262 -26.66 9.74 8.15
C PHE A 262 -27.25 9.70 6.73
N ALA A 263 -26.80 8.81 5.85
CA ALA A 263 -27.03 8.92 4.42
C ALA A 263 -27.22 7.56 3.71
N ARG A 264 -28.07 6.71 4.28
CA ARG A 264 -28.31 5.34 3.75
C ARG A 264 -28.80 5.32 2.30
N ASP A 265 -29.56 6.32 1.92
CA ASP A 265 -30.12 6.49 0.57
C ASP A 265 -29.09 6.93 -0.49
N LYS A 266 -27.88 7.27 -0.04
CA LYS A 266 -26.77 7.72 -0.90
C LYS A 266 -25.79 6.60 -1.28
N VAL A 267 -26.08 5.37 -0.93
CA VAL A 267 -25.21 4.22 -1.16
C VAL A 267 -25.65 3.43 -2.38
N LYS A 268 -24.73 3.29 -3.34
CA LYS A 268 -24.88 2.43 -4.51
C LYS A 268 -24.61 0.97 -4.19
N TYR A 269 -23.46 0.70 -3.57
CA TYR A 269 -23.06 -0.62 -3.09
C TYR A 269 -22.52 -0.50 -1.66
N PRO A 270 -23.12 -1.23 -0.69
CA PRO A 270 -22.74 -1.09 0.71
C PRO A 270 -21.43 -1.80 1.02
N PHE A 271 -20.76 -1.40 2.09
CA PHE A 271 -19.62 -2.09 2.66
C PHE A 271 -19.92 -3.57 2.91
N GLY A 272 -18.99 -4.44 2.55
CA GLY A 272 -19.12 -5.88 2.71
C GLY A 272 -19.96 -6.57 1.63
N PHE A 273 -20.51 -5.83 0.64
CA PHE A 273 -21.33 -6.39 -0.42
C PHE A 273 -20.50 -7.17 -1.44
N GLY A 274 -21.05 -8.26 -1.93
CA GLY A 274 -20.51 -9.07 -3.04
C GLY A 274 -21.42 -10.27 -3.28
N LEU A 275 -21.71 -10.52 -4.55
CA LEU A 275 -22.54 -11.63 -5.02
C LEU A 275 -21.70 -12.90 -5.23
N SER A 276 -22.39 -14.04 -5.29
CA SER A 276 -21.83 -15.35 -5.59
C SER A 276 -22.61 -16.01 -6.72
N TYR A 277 -22.01 -16.97 -7.45
CA TYR A 277 -22.70 -17.81 -8.43
C TYR A 277 -23.60 -18.87 -7.75
N THR A 278 -23.46 -19.07 -6.45
CA THR A 278 -24.33 -19.94 -5.66
C THR A 278 -25.13 -19.11 -4.66
N ARG A 279 -25.95 -19.76 -3.86
CA ARG A 279 -26.75 -19.13 -2.82
C ARG A 279 -26.46 -19.76 -1.47
N PHE A 280 -26.30 -18.93 -0.47
CA PHE A 280 -26.13 -19.38 0.90
C PHE A 280 -27.34 -19.00 1.73
N GLN A 281 -27.70 -19.87 2.63
CA GLN A 281 -28.66 -19.62 3.70
C GLN A 281 -27.88 -19.52 5.02
N THR A 282 -28.12 -18.46 5.76
CA THR A 282 -27.52 -18.24 7.06
C THR A 282 -28.57 -18.39 8.15
N GLU A 283 -28.17 -19.01 9.27
CA GLU A 283 -29.03 -19.24 10.44
C GLU A 283 -28.23 -18.94 11.70
N SER A 284 -28.69 -17.94 12.46
CA SER A 284 -28.03 -17.60 13.72
C SER A 284 -28.40 -18.61 14.81
N MET A 285 -27.37 -19.14 15.44
CA MET A 285 -27.49 -20.05 16.60
C MET A 285 -27.54 -19.26 17.94
N GLY A 286 -27.38 -17.94 17.87
CA GLY A 286 -27.51 -17.02 18.99
C GLY A 286 -26.22 -16.30 19.39
N LEU A 287 -26.34 -15.43 20.37
CA LEU A 287 -25.30 -14.64 21.01
C LEU A 287 -25.04 -15.16 22.42
N ALA A 288 -23.80 -15.49 22.72
CA ALA A 288 -23.33 -15.82 24.07
C ALA A 288 -22.28 -14.83 24.53
N VAL A 289 -22.27 -14.49 25.82
CA VAL A 289 -21.28 -13.54 26.38
C VAL A 289 -20.62 -14.18 27.59
N GLN A 290 -19.29 -14.14 27.59
CA GLN A 290 -18.47 -14.58 28.71
C GLN A 290 -17.41 -13.51 29.05
N GLY A 291 -17.59 -12.83 30.18
CA GLY A 291 -16.76 -11.68 30.54
C GLY A 291 -16.99 -10.55 29.55
N THR A 292 -15.91 -10.19 28.81
CA THR A 292 -15.93 -9.16 27.78
C THR A 292 -16.01 -9.72 26.35
N GLU A 293 -15.90 -11.05 26.19
CA GLU A 293 -16.02 -11.71 24.87
C GLU A 293 -17.47 -12.03 24.55
N ALA A 294 -17.96 -11.48 23.44
CA ALA A 294 -19.23 -11.82 22.82
C ALA A 294 -18.97 -12.82 21.67
N THR A 295 -19.63 -13.96 21.72
CA THR A 295 -19.51 -15.01 20.69
C THR A 295 -20.83 -15.14 19.95
N VAL A 296 -20.81 -14.98 18.64
CA VAL A 296 -21.90 -15.27 17.73
C VAL A 296 -21.60 -16.57 16.99
N ILE A 297 -22.55 -17.45 16.90
CA ILE A 297 -22.45 -18.68 16.09
C ILE A 297 -23.46 -18.58 14.96
N GLU A 298 -22.95 -18.68 13.73
CA GLU A 298 -23.74 -18.60 12.51
C GLU A 298 -23.54 -19.86 11.67
N LYS A 299 -24.63 -20.55 11.35
CA LYS A 299 -24.59 -21.69 10.44
C LYS A 299 -24.83 -21.22 9.01
N VAL A 300 -23.88 -21.53 8.14
CA VAL A 300 -23.93 -21.21 6.71
C VAL A 300 -24.18 -22.48 5.94
N THR A 301 -25.20 -22.51 5.07
CA THR A 301 -25.55 -23.66 4.22
C THR A 301 -25.54 -23.22 2.77
N ASN A 302 -24.80 -23.93 1.92
CA ASN A 302 -24.88 -23.73 0.47
C ASN A 302 -26.15 -24.39 -0.08
N VAL A 303 -27.14 -23.56 -0.41
CA VAL A 303 -28.44 -24.01 -0.97
C VAL A 303 -28.52 -23.82 -2.49
N GLY A 304 -27.44 -23.43 -3.13
CA GLY A 304 -27.35 -23.25 -4.58
C GLY A 304 -26.75 -24.47 -5.30
N GLY A 305 -26.34 -24.28 -6.55
CA GLY A 305 -25.91 -25.34 -7.46
C GLY A 305 -24.41 -25.45 -7.67
N MET A 306 -23.60 -24.51 -7.15
CA MET A 306 -22.13 -24.50 -7.29
C MET A 306 -21.46 -24.50 -5.93
N SER A 307 -20.25 -25.02 -5.85
CA SER A 307 -19.41 -24.84 -4.65
C SER A 307 -19.02 -23.37 -4.50
N GLY A 308 -18.84 -22.92 -3.27
CA GLY A 308 -18.41 -21.55 -3.00
C GLY A 308 -18.17 -21.29 -1.52
N ARG A 309 -17.64 -20.11 -1.24
CA ARG A 309 -17.34 -19.60 0.10
C ARG A 309 -18.20 -18.38 0.40
N GLU A 310 -18.62 -18.21 1.65
CA GLU A 310 -19.37 -17.04 2.09
C GLU A 310 -18.70 -16.39 3.29
N THR A 311 -18.76 -15.06 3.33
CA THR A 311 -18.24 -14.26 4.44
C THR A 311 -19.37 -13.81 5.34
N ILE A 312 -19.26 -14.11 6.62
CA ILE A 312 -20.16 -13.62 7.68
C ILE A 312 -19.50 -12.47 8.41
N GLN A 313 -20.26 -11.40 8.59
CA GLN A 313 -19.82 -10.14 9.19
C GLN A 313 -20.71 -9.83 10.40
N VAL A 314 -20.08 -9.49 11.51
CA VAL A 314 -20.75 -9.09 12.76
C VAL A 314 -20.57 -7.60 12.95
N TYR A 315 -21.69 -6.89 13.04
CA TYR A 315 -21.71 -5.46 13.32
C TYR A 315 -22.33 -5.19 14.68
N VAL A 316 -21.88 -4.13 15.33
CA VAL A 316 -22.44 -3.71 16.60
C VAL A 316 -22.95 -2.28 16.50
N GLU A 317 -24.13 -2.05 17.04
CA GLU A 317 -24.67 -0.73 17.35
C GLU A 317 -24.49 -0.49 18.84
N ALA A 318 -23.59 0.43 19.19
CA ALA A 318 -23.38 0.85 20.55
C ALA A 318 -24.40 1.92 20.98
N PRO A 319 -24.74 2.04 22.26
CA PRO A 319 -25.65 3.08 22.72
C PRO A 319 -25.09 4.47 22.40
N GLN A 320 -25.93 5.36 21.91
CA GLN A 320 -25.51 6.72 21.53
C GLN A 320 -24.88 7.50 22.68
N GLY A 321 -25.42 7.36 23.86
CA GLY A 321 -24.90 7.94 25.09
C GLY A 321 -24.59 9.44 24.96
N LYS A 322 -23.55 9.87 25.66
CA LYS A 322 -23.07 11.27 25.62
C LYS A 322 -22.11 11.54 24.47
N LEU A 323 -21.44 10.50 23.97
CA LEU A 323 -20.39 10.65 22.95
C LEU A 323 -20.91 10.63 21.50
N GLY A 324 -22.09 10.02 21.25
CA GLY A 324 -22.56 9.73 19.90
C GLY A 324 -21.72 8.60 19.24
N LYS A 325 -22.39 7.71 18.50
CA LYS A 325 -21.76 6.52 17.89
C LYS A 325 -22.28 6.31 16.48
N PRO A 326 -21.53 5.64 15.61
CA PRO A 326 -22.07 5.15 14.35
C PRO A 326 -23.12 4.04 14.63
N LEU A 327 -24.13 3.93 13.76
CA LEU A 327 -25.15 2.88 13.88
C LEU A 327 -24.61 1.48 13.56
N ARG A 328 -23.47 1.39 12.89
CA ARG A 328 -22.80 0.12 12.57
C ARG A 328 -21.30 0.26 12.75
N GLN A 329 -20.71 -0.73 13.41
CA GLN A 329 -19.28 -0.88 13.57
C GLN A 329 -18.95 -2.37 13.42
N LEU A 330 -18.07 -2.70 12.46
CA LEU A 330 -17.58 -4.06 12.27
C LEU A 330 -16.81 -4.53 13.51
N ALA A 331 -17.23 -5.66 14.08
CA ALA A 331 -16.67 -6.20 15.30
C ALA A 331 -16.01 -7.56 15.12
N ALA A 332 -16.45 -8.34 14.13
CA ALA A 332 -15.87 -9.61 13.77
C ALA A 332 -16.28 -10.00 12.35
N TYR A 333 -15.50 -10.84 11.71
CA TYR A 333 -15.87 -11.50 10.45
C TYR A 333 -15.16 -12.85 10.34
N ALA A 334 -15.74 -13.74 9.55
CA ALA A 334 -15.13 -15.03 9.20
C ALA A 334 -15.65 -15.50 7.84
N LYS A 335 -14.83 -16.25 7.11
CA LYS A 335 -15.15 -16.83 5.81
C LYS A 335 -15.23 -18.34 5.95
N THR A 336 -16.24 -18.98 5.31
CA THR A 336 -16.38 -20.42 5.32
C THR A 336 -15.26 -21.09 4.54
N GLU A 337 -15.04 -22.36 4.78
CA GLU A 337 -14.39 -23.22 3.81
C GLU A 337 -15.23 -23.29 2.50
N GLU A 338 -14.69 -23.94 1.46
CA GLU A 338 -15.47 -24.15 0.24
C GLU A 338 -16.61 -25.14 0.48
N LEU A 339 -17.84 -24.63 0.50
CA LEU A 339 -19.04 -25.42 0.71
C LEU A 339 -19.60 -25.97 -0.61
N LYS A 340 -19.66 -27.28 -0.74
CA LYS A 340 -20.36 -27.96 -1.84
C LYS A 340 -21.89 -27.74 -1.73
N PRO A 341 -22.65 -27.85 -2.83
CA PRO A 341 -24.11 -27.83 -2.77
C PRO A 341 -24.68 -28.75 -1.68
N GLY A 342 -25.49 -28.21 -0.78
CA GLY A 342 -26.07 -28.88 0.36
C GLY A 342 -25.19 -29.01 1.61
N ALA A 343 -23.92 -28.63 1.54
CA ALA A 343 -23.01 -28.63 2.69
C ALA A 343 -23.25 -27.42 3.59
N SER A 344 -22.96 -27.58 4.88
CA SER A 344 -23.07 -26.53 5.90
C SER A 344 -21.81 -26.46 6.76
N GLU A 345 -21.56 -25.28 7.30
CA GLU A 345 -20.50 -25.01 8.28
C GLU A 345 -21.04 -24.11 9.38
N GLU A 346 -20.55 -24.26 10.58
CA GLU A 346 -20.83 -23.38 11.71
C GLU A 346 -19.60 -22.48 11.96
N LEU A 347 -19.77 -21.18 11.74
CA LEU A 347 -18.74 -20.18 12.01
C LEU A 347 -18.91 -19.65 13.43
N ILE A 348 -17.79 -19.56 14.16
CA ILE A 348 -17.71 -18.99 15.49
C ILE A 348 -17.02 -17.64 15.39
N LEU A 349 -17.79 -16.56 15.54
CA LEU A 349 -17.31 -15.20 15.45
C LEU A 349 -17.22 -14.58 16.84
N LYS A 350 -16.04 -14.12 17.19
CA LYS A 350 -15.74 -13.55 18.50
C LYS A 350 -15.50 -12.07 18.39
N ALA A 351 -16.23 -11.30 19.18
CA ALA A 351 -16.10 -9.86 19.29
C ALA A 351 -15.74 -9.49 20.74
N GLU A 352 -14.66 -8.77 20.92
CA GLU A 352 -14.26 -8.28 22.23
C GLU A 352 -14.96 -6.95 22.52
N LEU A 353 -15.83 -6.88 23.52
CA LEU A 353 -16.59 -5.67 23.86
C LEU A 353 -15.69 -4.47 24.15
N THR A 354 -14.52 -4.72 24.75
CA THR A 354 -13.54 -3.68 25.07
C THR A 354 -12.97 -2.98 23.83
N GLU A 355 -12.96 -3.67 22.68
CA GLU A 355 -12.53 -3.09 21.40
C GLU A 355 -13.59 -2.15 20.77
N LEU A 356 -14.82 -2.19 21.29
CA LEU A 356 -15.92 -1.29 20.90
C LEU A 356 -15.98 0.00 21.73
N ALA A 357 -15.05 0.16 22.69
CA ALA A 357 -15.00 1.32 23.56
C ALA A 357 -14.70 2.60 22.79
N SER A 358 -15.40 3.67 23.12
CA SER A 358 -15.19 4.99 22.55
C SER A 358 -14.26 5.82 23.42
N TYR A 359 -13.44 6.65 22.76
CA TYR A 359 -12.51 7.55 23.45
C TYR A 359 -13.19 8.87 23.82
N ASP A 360 -13.22 9.22 25.11
CA ASP A 360 -13.75 10.49 25.58
C ASP A 360 -12.64 11.56 25.61
N ASP A 361 -12.48 12.29 24.52
CA ASP A 361 -11.55 13.41 24.40
C ASP A 361 -12.05 14.69 25.11
N SER A 362 -13.33 14.77 25.36
CA SER A 362 -14.00 15.96 25.93
C SER A 362 -14.17 15.92 27.44
N GLY A 363 -14.24 14.74 28.04
CA GLY A 363 -14.59 14.55 29.45
C GLY A 363 -16.11 14.61 29.71
N VAL A 364 -16.95 14.59 28.66
CA VAL A 364 -18.41 14.69 28.78
C VAL A 364 -19.01 13.52 29.56
N THR A 365 -18.36 12.35 29.55
CA THR A 365 -18.76 11.20 30.36
C THR A 365 -18.33 11.30 31.83
N GLY A 366 -17.43 12.22 32.15
CA GLY A 366 -16.74 12.35 33.44
C GLY A 366 -15.36 11.67 33.46
N HIS A 367 -14.95 11.08 32.35
CA HIS A 367 -13.70 10.29 32.24
C HIS A 367 -12.87 10.75 31.03
N LYS A 368 -12.38 12.02 31.07
CA LYS A 368 -11.54 12.55 30.00
C LYS A 368 -10.31 11.68 29.77
N SER A 369 -9.94 11.52 28.50
CA SER A 369 -8.81 10.72 28.06
C SER A 369 -8.91 9.23 28.40
N CYS A 370 -10.13 8.71 28.48
CA CYS A 370 -10.40 7.29 28.75
C CYS A 370 -11.17 6.65 27.58
N TYR A 371 -10.92 5.37 27.34
CA TYR A 371 -11.80 4.54 26.55
C TYR A 371 -12.92 4.02 27.44
N VAL A 372 -14.16 4.24 27.05
CA VAL A 372 -15.35 3.92 27.84
C VAL A 372 -16.37 3.13 27.04
N LEU A 373 -17.01 2.21 27.72
CA LEU A 373 -18.27 1.60 27.28
C LEU A 373 -19.39 2.30 28.02
N GLU A 374 -20.22 3.06 27.31
CA GLU A 374 -21.37 3.76 27.96
C GLU A 374 -22.49 2.79 28.31
N ALA A 375 -23.28 3.11 29.32
CA ALA A 375 -24.43 2.30 29.71
C ALA A 375 -25.48 2.24 28.60
N GLY A 376 -26.08 1.09 28.41
CA GLY A 376 -27.13 0.85 27.42
C GLY A 376 -26.98 -0.48 26.71
N ASP A 377 -27.73 -0.67 25.65
CA ASP A 377 -27.72 -1.88 24.82
C ASP A 377 -26.67 -1.79 23.71
N TYR A 378 -25.81 -2.80 23.65
CA TYR A 378 -24.91 -3.09 22.52
C TYR A 378 -25.61 -4.16 21.69
N ILE A 379 -26.12 -3.78 20.53
CA ILE A 379 -26.94 -4.63 19.68
C ILE A 379 -26.06 -5.25 18.60
N PHE A 380 -26.11 -6.58 18.52
CA PHE A 380 -25.30 -7.34 17.55
C PHE A 380 -26.14 -7.69 16.33
N TYR A 381 -25.57 -7.40 15.16
CA TYR A 381 -26.14 -7.69 13.84
C TYR A 381 -25.22 -8.63 13.08
N VAL A 382 -25.78 -9.59 12.38
CA VAL A 382 -25.02 -10.57 11.58
C VAL A 382 -25.59 -10.64 10.17
N GLY A 383 -24.72 -10.64 9.17
CA GLY A 383 -25.08 -10.75 7.77
C GLY A 383 -23.89 -10.96 6.88
N THR A 384 -24.12 -10.88 5.57
CA THR A 384 -23.09 -11.01 4.53
C THR A 384 -22.56 -9.66 4.05
N ASP A 385 -23.17 -8.57 4.49
CA ASP A 385 -22.79 -7.17 4.31
C ASP A 385 -23.45 -6.30 5.39
N VAL A 386 -23.11 -5.02 5.47
CA VAL A 386 -23.63 -4.09 6.49
C VAL A 386 -25.14 -3.88 6.41
N ARG A 387 -25.75 -4.03 5.23
CA ARG A 387 -27.19 -3.84 4.99
C ARG A 387 -28.02 -5.09 5.20
N SER A 388 -27.51 -6.26 4.84
CA SER A 388 -28.16 -7.56 5.04
C SER A 388 -28.12 -8.01 6.49
N ALA A 389 -27.27 -7.41 7.32
CA ALA A 389 -27.09 -7.76 8.73
C ALA A 389 -28.37 -7.56 9.55
N ARG A 390 -28.73 -8.59 10.32
CA ARG A 390 -29.94 -8.65 11.15
C ARG A 390 -29.59 -8.79 12.62
N GLU A 391 -30.39 -8.22 13.51
CA GLU A 391 -30.22 -8.35 14.96
C GLU A 391 -30.26 -9.83 15.38
N VAL A 392 -29.24 -10.26 16.13
CA VAL A 392 -29.12 -11.60 16.68
C VAL A 392 -29.12 -11.62 18.21
N GLY A 393 -28.99 -10.47 18.84
CA GLY A 393 -29.01 -10.31 20.28
C GLY A 393 -28.39 -9.02 20.74
N ARG A 394 -28.39 -8.82 22.06
CA ARG A 394 -27.80 -7.61 22.66
C ARG A 394 -27.14 -7.90 23.99
N VAL A 395 -26.21 -7.05 24.36
CA VAL A 395 -25.54 -7.02 25.66
C VAL A 395 -25.86 -5.69 26.33
N THR A 396 -26.53 -5.75 27.50
CA THR A 396 -26.91 -4.54 28.23
C THR A 396 -25.88 -4.26 29.32
N LEU A 397 -25.29 -3.07 29.31
CA LEU A 397 -24.47 -2.56 30.39
C LEU A 397 -25.28 -1.62 31.25
N ALA A 398 -25.39 -1.96 32.54
CA ALA A 398 -26.21 -1.18 33.50
C ALA A 398 -25.57 0.19 33.82
N GLU A 399 -24.24 0.29 33.74
CA GLU A 399 -23.46 1.48 34.06
C GLU A 399 -22.28 1.62 33.12
N LEU A 400 -21.75 2.85 33.01
CA LEU A 400 -20.54 3.13 32.24
C LEU A 400 -19.36 2.35 32.82
N GLN A 401 -18.54 1.78 31.94
CA GLN A 401 -17.30 1.08 32.26
C GLN A 401 -16.11 1.82 31.65
N VAL A 402 -15.09 2.12 32.44
CA VAL A 402 -13.78 2.59 31.95
C VAL A 402 -12.96 1.36 31.58
N VAL A 403 -12.71 1.19 30.29
CA VAL A 403 -11.96 0.06 29.74
C VAL A 403 -10.45 0.29 29.85
N ARG A 404 -10.03 1.50 29.53
CA ARG A 404 -8.63 1.88 29.51
C ARG A 404 -8.48 3.39 29.80
N THR A 405 -7.60 3.72 30.71
CA THR A 405 -7.17 5.10 30.91
C THR A 405 -5.98 5.36 30.01
N ALA A 406 -6.06 6.40 29.19
CA ALA A 406 -4.99 6.87 28.32
C ALA A 406 -4.49 8.25 28.77
N THR A 407 -3.64 8.85 27.98
CA THR A 407 -3.10 10.20 28.24
C THR A 407 -3.57 11.12 27.13
N GLU A 408 -4.03 12.34 27.43
CA GLU A 408 -4.30 13.33 26.38
C GLU A 408 -3.05 13.49 25.49
N ALA A 409 -3.21 13.17 24.20
CA ALA A 409 -2.11 13.17 23.24
C ALA A 409 -2.64 13.48 21.84
N LEU A 410 -1.98 14.36 21.09
CA LEU A 410 -2.36 14.77 19.74
C LEU A 410 -3.70 15.52 19.64
N ALA A 411 -4.27 16.02 20.72
CA ALA A 411 -5.42 16.90 20.63
C ALA A 411 -5.04 18.15 19.78
N PRO A 412 -5.94 18.62 18.88
CA PRO A 412 -5.63 19.74 17.99
C PRO A 412 -5.43 21.04 18.76
N VAL A 413 -4.62 21.92 18.21
CA VAL A 413 -4.45 23.31 18.71
C VAL A 413 -5.33 24.30 17.94
N GLN A 414 -5.78 23.92 16.77
CA GLN A 414 -6.64 24.73 15.91
C GLN A 414 -8.11 24.32 16.09
N ALA A 415 -8.98 25.31 16.29
CA ALA A 415 -10.40 25.07 16.51
C ALA A 415 -11.13 24.71 15.22
N PHE A 416 -11.91 23.68 15.28
CA PHE A 416 -12.85 23.28 14.22
C PHE A 416 -14.03 22.52 14.80
N LYS A 417 -15.01 22.21 13.95
CA LYS A 417 -16.20 21.43 14.33
C LYS A 417 -16.13 20.05 13.73
N ARG A 418 -16.66 19.07 14.46
CA ARG A 418 -16.82 17.69 14.02
C ARG A 418 -18.28 17.30 13.92
N LEU A 419 -18.56 16.34 13.05
CA LEU A 419 -19.87 15.75 12.84
C LEU A 419 -20.33 15.00 14.10
N ARG A 420 -21.61 15.13 14.44
CA ARG A 420 -22.26 14.43 15.53
C ARG A 420 -23.67 14.00 15.13
N PRO A 421 -24.15 12.78 15.47
CA PRO A 421 -25.49 12.36 15.16
C PRO A 421 -26.51 13.02 16.12
N PHE A 422 -27.64 13.41 15.54
CA PHE A 422 -28.81 13.84 16.28
C PHE A 422 -30.03 13.06 15.79
N PHE A 423 -30.64 12.30 16.68
CA PHE A 423 -31.81 11.49 16.38
C PHE A 423 -33.06 12.25 16.77
N PHE A 424 -34.02 12.34 15.87
CA PHE A 424 -35.30 12.99 16.09
C PHE A 424 -36.43 11.96 16.01
N GLY A 425 -37.12 11.69 17.14
CA GLY A 425 -38.18 10.73 17.21
C GLY A 425 -37.69 9.28 17.02
N GLU A 426 -38.48 8.48 16.32
CA GLU A 426 -38.18 7.06 16.02
C GLU A 426 -37.54 6.90 14.62
N ASN A 427 -36.81 7.92 14.11
CA ASN A 427 -36.16 7.84 12.81
C ASN A 427 -35.02 6.83 12.85
N ASP A 428 -34.88 6.04 11.78
CA ASP A 428 -33.87 5.00 11.61
C ASP A 428 -32.47 5.58 11.23
N HIS A 429 -32.37 6.91 11.02
CA HIS A 429 -31.14 7.60 10.66
C HIS A 429 -31.01 8.91 11.43
N ALA A 430 -29.75 9.33 11.63
CA ALA A 430 -29.45 10.59 12.30
C ALA A 430 -29.48 11.77 11.34
N ILE A 431 -29.76 12.93 11.89
CA ILE A 431 -29.52 14.22 11.23
C ILE A 431 -28.12 14.67 11.62
N ALA A 432 -27.38 15.21 10.66
CA ALA A 432 -26.06 15.78 10.90
C ALA A 432 -26.16 16.99 11.85
N ASN A 433 -25.43 16.95 12.91
CA ASN A 433 -25.22 18.06 13.85
C ASN A 433 -23.71 18.27 14.03
N TRP A 434 -23.33 19.39 14.63
CA TRP A 434 -21.95 19.80 14.74
C TRP A 434 -21.62 20.17 16.18
N GLU A 435 -20.47 19.69 16.68
CA GLU A 435 -19.92 20.08 17.97
C GLU A 435 -18.49 20.61 17.82
N ASP A 436 -18.06 21.44 18.76
CA ASP A 436 -16.69 21.92 18.79
C ASP A 436 -15.75 20.78 19.24
N VAL A 437 -14.63 20.64 18.52
CA VAL A 437 -13.61 19.64 18.88
C VAL A 437 -12.83 20.13 20.11
N PRO A 438 -12.60 19.27 21.10
CA PRO A 438 -11.78 19.61 22.27
C PRO A 438 -10.34 19.93 21.84
N LEU A 439 -9.83 21.08 22.30
CA LEU A 439 -8.46 21.50 22.03
C LEU A 439 -7.50 20.96 23.08
N ARG A 440 -6.22 20.94 22.73
CA ARG A 440 -5.13 20.53 23.62
C ARG A 440 -5.10 21.37 24.89
N THR A 441 -5.00 20.71 26.04
CA THR A 441 -4.94 21.34 27.36
C THR A 441 -3.60 21.17 28.05
N ILE A 442 -2.69 20.36 27.51
CA ILE A 442 -1.37 20.09 28.08
C ILE A 442 -0.30 20.97 27.44
N ASP A 443 0.76 21.24 28.20
CA ASP A 443 2.01 21.80 27.68
C ASP A 443 2.90 20.63 27.20
N LEU A 444 3.08 20.53 25.87
CA LEU A 444 3.88 19.49 25.27
C LEU A 444 5.38 19.65 25.58
N THR A 445 5.87 20.88 25.64
CA THR A 445 7.27 21.15 25.94
C THR A 445 7.59 20.73 27.38
N GLU A 446 6.71 21.06 28.34
CA GLU A 446 6.86 20.62 29.73
C GLU A 446 6.84 19.09 29.85
N ARG A 447 5.92 18.40 29.11
CA ARG A 447 5.89 16.93 29.05
C ARG A 447 7.21 16.36 28.58
N ILE A 448 7.72 16.84 27.44
CA ILE A 448 9.00 16.40 26.85
C ILE A 448 10.15 16.58 27.83
N LEU A 449 10.25 17.73 28.50
CA LEU A 449 11.31 18.03 29.47
C LEU A 449 11.22 17.13 30.70
N ARG A 450 10.03 16.96 31.26
CA ARG A 450 9.79 16.10 32.44
C ARG A 450 10.14 14.64 32.18
N GLU A 451 9.86 14.13 30.97
CA GLU A 451 10.04 12.74 30.64
C GLU A 451 11.38 12.44 29.97
N ARG A 452 12.21 13.43 29.83
CA ARG A 452 13.51 13.37 29.16
C ARG A 452 14.50 12.49 29.93
N PRO A 453 15.07 11.42 29.34
CA PRO A 453 16.11 10.65 29.98
C PRO A 453 17.41 11.49 30.04
N THR A 454 18.04 11.48 31.21
CA THR A 454 19.24 12.27 31.47
C THR A 454 20.44 11.45 31.92
N GLN A 455 20.18 10.23 32.44
CA GLN A 455 21.26 9.37 32.93
C GLN A 455 21.87 8.57 31.78
N SER A 456 23.17 8.69 31.63
CA SER A 456 23.95 7.93 30.65
C SER A 456 25.40 7.86 31.10
N GLU A 457 26.08 6.78 30.70
CA GLU A 457 27.50 6.58 30.97
C GLU A 457 28.25 6.36 29.65
N TYR A 458 29.46 6.79 29.58
CA TYR A 458 30.39 6.45 28.50
C TYR A 458 31.67 5.85 29.11
N VAL A 459 31.93 4.59 28.80
CA VAL A 459 33.07 3.86 29.39
C VAL A 459 34.22 3.67 28.41
N GLY A 460 34.07 4.17 27.16
CA GLY A 460 35.01 3.90 26.06
C GLY A 460 34.90 2.47 25.55
N ASP A 461 35.60 2.18 24.46
CA ASP A 461 35.59 0.85 23.84
C ASP A 461 36.07 -0.24 24.81
N GLN A 462 35.20 -1.17 25.13
CA GLN A 462 35.44 -2.31 25.98
C GLN A 462 35.69 -3.60 25.19
N GLY A 463 35.70 -3.51 23.87
CA GLY A 463 35.83 -4.66 22.97
C GLY A 463 34.56 -5.52 22.87
N TRP A 464 33.45 -5.08 23.45
CA TRP A 464 32.17 -5.81 23.36
C TRP A 464 31.59 -5.75 21.96
N LYS A 465 30.93 -6.84 21.56
CA LYS A 465 30.24 -6.93 20.27
C LYS A 465 28.74 -7.12 20.50
N LEU A 466 27.92 -6.70 19.52
CA LEU A 466 26.47 -6.93 19.62
C LEU A 466 26.14 -8.43 19.73
N ALA A 467 27.01 -9.30 19.23
CA ALA A 467 26.96 -10.75 19.44
C ALA A 467 27.00 -11.17 20.91
N ASP A 468 27.67 -10.39 21.77
CA ASP A 468 27.74 -10.70 23.21
C ASP A 468 26.41 -10.39 23.90
N VAL A 469 25.66 -9.41 23.39
CA VAL A 469 24.27 -9.15 23.81
C VAL A 469 23.35 -10.28 23.32
N TYR A 470 23.48 -10.68 22.06
CA TYR A 470 22.73 -11.81 21.47
C TYR A 470 22.93 -13.09 22.29
N ASP A 471 24.17 -13.36 22.69
CA ASP A 471 24.55 -14.51 23.53
C ASP A 471 24.22 -14.33 25.02
N LYS A 472 23.63 -13.18 25.41
CA LYS A 472 23.29 -12.85 26.81
C LYS A 472 24.50 -12.82 27.76
N LYS A 473 25.72 -12.55 27.27
CA LYS A 473 26.94 -12.37 28.07
C LYS A 473 26.97 -11.03 28.77
N ILE A 474 26.39 -10.00 28.11
CA ILE A 474 26.22 -8.66 28.61
C ILE A 474 24.80 -8.15 28.26
N THR A 475 24.37 -7.10 28.95
CA THR A 475 23.09 -6.46 28.61
C THR A 475 23.26 -5.49 27.45
N LEU A 476 22.15 -5.17 26.74
CA LEU A 476 22.17 -4.15 25.69
C LEU A 476 22.58 -2.78 26.26
N GLU A 477 22.12 -2.47 27.47
CA GLU A 477 22.46 -1.21 28.14
C GLU A 477 23.98 -1.11 28.37
N GLN A 478 24.64 -2.18 28.85
CA GLN A 478 26.09 -2.22 28.98
C GLN A 478 26.78 -2.05 27.63
N PHE A 479 26.31 -2.75 26.58
CA PHE A 479 26.89 -2.63 25.24
C PHE A 479 26.87 -1.18 24.74
N LEU A 480 25.76 -0.46 24.93
CA LEU A 480 25.60 0.90 24.45
C LEU A 480 26.50 1.92 25.18
N THR A 481 26.95 1.63 26.41
CA THR A 481 27.84 2.56 27.15
C THR A 481 29.20 2.73 26.47
N GLN A 482 29.65 1.79 25.65
CA GLN A 482 30.95 1.88 24.96
C GLN A 482 30.90 2.67 23.65
N LEU A 483 29.71 2.89 23.07
CA LEU A 483 29.58 3.65 21.83
C LEU A 483 29.81 5.15 22.09
N SER A 484 30.61 5.79 21.25
CA SER A 484 30.83 7.24 21.30
C SER A 484 29.57 8.03 20.92
N ASP A 485 29.56 9.33 21.20
CA ASP A 485 28.46 10.20 20.74
C ASP A 485 28.35 10.21 19.21
N GLU A 486 29.48 10.17 18.52
CA GLU A 486 29.51 10.09 17.06
C GLU A 486 28.90 8.77 16.54
N ASP A 487 29.22 7.62 17.16
CA ASP A 487 28.62 6.32 16.83
C ASP A 487 27.09 6.36 17.03
N LEU A 488 26.63 6.88 18.16
CA LEU A 488 25.20 7.00 18.48
C LEU A 488 24.46 7.92 17.48
N ILE A 489 25.08 9.02 17.07
CA ILE A 489 24.55 9.94 16.07
C ILE A 489 24.47 9.25 14.70
N CYS A 490 25.55 8.55 14.29
CA CYS A 490 25.57 7.82 13.01
C CYS A 490 24.48 6.74 12.94
N MET A 491 24.15 6.08 14.04
CA MET A 491 23.07 5.09 14.09
C MET A 491 21.70 5.68 13.73
N THR A 492 21.46 6.97 13.95
CA THR A 492 20.19 7.60 13.60
C THR A 492 20.04 7.89 12.11
N ARG A 493 21.03 7.57 11.28
CA ARG A 493 21.07 7.87 9.85
C ARG A 493 20.95 6.59 9.04
N GLY A 494 19.90 6.48 8.24
CA GLY A 494 19.76 5.45 7.22
C GLY A 494 20.41 5.89 5.92
N GLU A 495 21.14 5.00 5.25
CA GLU A 495 21.74 5.27 3.95
C GLU A 495 20.79 4.89 2.82
N GLY A 496 20.56 5.80 1.91
CA GLY A 496 19.66 5.61 0.78
C GLY A 496 20.26 4.90 -0.35
N MET A 497 19.38 4.86 -1.19
CA MET A 497 18.88 3.94 -2.21
C MET A 497 20.05 3.27 -2.88
N CYS A 498 20.01 1.94 -3.02
CA CYS A 498 21.08 1.15 -3.62
C CYS A 498 22.45 1.26 -2.89
N SER A 499 22.43 1.33 -1.56
CA SER A 499 23.67 1.28 -0.77
C SER A 499 24.49 0.03 -1.14
N PRO A 500 25.79 0.15 -1.39
CA PRO A 500 26.64 -1.01 -1.73
C PRO A 500 26.87 -1.96 -0.55
N LYS A 501 26.43 -1.59 0.66
CA LYS A 501 26.64 -2.37 1.88
C LYS A 501 25.60 -3.49 2.05
N VAL A 502 24.54 -3.48 1.26
CA VAL A 502 23.39 -4.39 1.31
C VAL A 502 23.01 -4.87 -0.08
N THR A 503 21.95 -5.66 -0.18
CA THR A 503 21.46 -6.17 -1.46
C THR A 503 21.19 -4.99 -2.43
N PRO A 504 21.74 -5.03 -3.65
CA PRO A 504 21.51 -3.98 -4.65
C PRO A 504 20.03 -3.75 -4.94
N GLY A 505 19.65 -2.48 -5.10
CA GLY A 505 18.27 -2.10 -5.43
C GLY A 505 17.34 -1.95 -4.24
N THR A 506 17.79 -2.23 -3.02
CA THR A 506 17.02 -2.00 -1.79
C THR A 506 16.86 -0.50 -1.52
N ALA A 507 15.76 -0.14 -0.85
CA ALA A 507 15.38 1.24 -0.64
C ALA A 507 16.27 1.97 0.38
N ALA A 508 16.77 1.27 1.40
CA ALA A 508 17.73 1.82 2.35
C ALA A 508 18.50 0.74 3.12
N ALA A 509 19.67 1.17 3.64
CA ALA A 509 20.48 0.44 4.59
C ALA A 509 20.53 1.16 5.94
N PHE A 510 20.54 0.45 7.06
CA PHE A 510 20.60 1.04 8.39
C PHE A 510 21.28 0.12 9.40
N GLY A 511 21.54 0.66 10.60
CA GLY A 511 22.30 -0.07 11.63
C GLY A 511 23.80 0.16 11.51
N GLY A 512 24.57 -0.87 11.20
CA GLY A 512 26.03 -0.82 11.09
C GLY A 512 26.56 -0.14 9.83
N VAL A 513 26.00 1.00 9.44
CA VAL A 513 26.30 1.67 8.16
C VAL A 513 27.68 2.35 8.09
N THR A 514 28.39 2.49 9.19
CA THR A 514 29.78 3.02 9.24
C THR A 514 30.77 1.95 9.69
N ASP A 515 32.04 2.11 9.27
CA ASP A 515 33.12 1.20 9.68
C ASP A 515 33.27 1.14 11.21
N GLY A 516 33.09 2.26 11.91
CA GLY A 516 33.09 2.34 13.38
C GLY A 516 32.01 1.47 14.00
N LEU A 517 30.78 1.55 13.51
CA LEU A 517 29.66 0.72 14.00
C LEU A 517 29.87 -0.77 13.69
N GLN A 518 30.41 -1.09 12.51
CA GLN A 518 30.73 -2.48 12.16
C GLN A 518 31.82 -3.08 13.07
N GLN A 519 32.78 -2.29 13.55
CA GLN A 519 33.76 -2.73 14.53
C GLN A 519 33.13 -3.22 15.83
N PHE A 520 31.99 -2.70 16.23
CA PHE A 520 31.21 -3.21 17.39
C PHE A 520 30.34 -4.43 17.04
N GLY A 521 30.44 -4.97 15.81
CA GLY A 521 29.63 -6.10 15.38
C GLY A 521 28.16 -5.76 15.20
N ILE A 522 27.85 -4.50 14.86
CA ILE A 522 26.50 -4.08 14.53
C ILE A 522 26.26 -4.42 13.03
N PRO A 523 25.30 -5.30 12.69
CA PRO A 523 25.04 -5.67 11.31
C PRO A 523 24.40 -4.52 10.54
N VAL A 524 24.56 -4.56 9.22
CA VAL A 524 23.80 -3.70 8.30
C VAL A 524 22.53 -4.43 7.90
N ALA A 525 21.40 -3.85 8.21
CA ALA A 525 20.09 -4.30 7.74
C ALA A 525 19.63 -3.46 6.55
N CYS A 526 18.69 -3.98 5.77
CA CYS A 526 18.08 -3.24 4.68
C CYS A 526 16.56 -3.42 4.61
N CYS A 527 15.92 -2.49 3.92
CA CYS A 527 14.50 -2.57 3.60
C CYS A 527 14.29 -2.37 2.09
N SER A 528 13.21 -2.97 1.58
CA SER A 528 12.79 -2.82 0.18
C SER A 528 11.35 -2.30 0.11
N ASP A 529 11.04 -1.49 -0.88
CA ASP A 529 9.66 -1.12 -1.20
C ASP A 529 8.83 -2.36 -1.54
N GLY A 530 7.51 -2.23 -1.42
CA GLY A 530 6.64 -3.20 -2.00
C GLY A 530 5.39 -3.67 -1.28
N PRO A 531 4.39 -2.84 -0.95
CA PRO A 531 3.07 -3.34 -0.57
C PRO A 531 2.45 -4.34 -1.56
N SER A 532 2.77 -4.24 -2.86
CA SER A 532 2.33 -5.19 -3.89
C SER A 532 3.46 -6.13 -4.37
N GLY A 533 4.36 -6.53 -3.48
CA GLY A 533 5.53 -7.37 -3.76
C GLY A 533 6.85 -6.58 -3.71
N ILE A 534 7.97 -7.29 -3.66
CA ILE A 534 9.30 -6.68 -3.51
C ILE A 534 9.63 -5.80 -4.71
N ARG A 535 9.83 -4.51 -4.48
CA ARG A 535 10.28 -3.59 -5.52
C ARG A 535 11.76 -3.28 -5.34
N MET A 536 12.57 -3.61 -6.34
CA MET A 536 14.01 -3.40 -6.37
C MET A 536 14.37 -2.32 -7.39
N ASP A 537 14.96 -1.21 -6.94
CA ASP A 537 15.31 -0.08 -7.82
C ASP A 537 16.37 -0.41 -8.88
N CYS A 538 17.10 -1.50 -8.72
CA CYS A 538 18.03 -1.99 -9.73
C CYS A 538 17.37 -2.86 -10.81
N GLY A 539 16.04 -2.97 -10.83
CA GLY A 539 15.30 -3.78 -11.79
C GLY A 539 15.35 -5.29 -11.54
N THR A 540 15.91 -5.75 -10.42
CA THR A 540 15.82 -7.15 -10.02
C THR A 540 14.37 -7.56 -9.93
N MET A 541 14.03 -8.70 -10.54
CA MET A 541 12.67 -9.21 -10.60
C MET A 541 12.28 -9.87 -9.29
N ALA A 542 11.01 -9.67 -8.95
CA ALA A 542 10.34 -10.31 -7.83
C ALA A 542 8.88 -10.57 -8.18
N TYR A 543 8.18 -11.31 -7.32
CA TYR A 543 6.79 -11.62 -7.55
C TYR A 543 5.89 -10.40 -7.32
N ALA A 544 5.03 -10.07 -8.31
CA ALA A 544 4.04 -9.00 -8.15
C ALA A 544 2.74 -9.56 -7.57
N LEU A 545 2.39 -9.10 -6.38
CA LEU A 545 1.23 -9.53 -5.60
C LEU A 545 -0.03 -8.73 -5.91
N PRO A 546 -1.22 -9.28 -5.60
CA PRO A 546 -2.45 -8.51 -5.53
C PRO A 546 -2.33 -7.30 -4.61
N ASN A 547 -2.97 -6.20 -4.97
CA ASN A 547 -2.92 -4.97 -4.18
C ASN A 547 -3.69 -5.05 -2.84
N GLY A 548 -3.44 -4.09 -1.92
CA GLY A 548 -4.01 -4.10 -0.58
C GLY A 548 -5.53 -4.11 -0.54
N THR A 549 -6.19 -3.31 -1.37
CA THR A 549 -7.66 -3.26 -1.47
C THR A 549 -8.24 -4.63 -1.88
N LEU A 550 -7.63 -5.29 -2.85
CA LEU A 550 -8.04 -6.63 -3.26
C LEU A 550 -7.86 -7.64 -2.14
N LEU A 551 -6.72 -7.59 -1.43
CA LEU A 551 -6.47 -8.46 -0.28
C LEU A 551 -7.54 -8.28 0.80
N ALA A 552 -7.94 -7.04 1.10
CA ALA A 552 -9.00 -6.77 2.06
C ALA A 552 -10.36 -7.33 1.59
N CYS A 553 -10.65 -7.25 0.29
CA CYS A 553 -11.88 -7.80 -0.29
C CYS A 553 -12.00 -9.33 -0.17
N THR A 554 -10.92 -10.04 0.14
CA THR A 554 -11.00 -11.48 0.45
C THR A 554 -11.75 -11.75 1.75
N PHE A 555 -11.70 -10.84 2.73
CA PHE A 555 -12.15 -11.06 4.12
C PHE A 555 -11.61 -12.37 4.71
N ASP A 556 -10.39 -12.75 4.33
CA ASP A 556 -9.74 -14.00 4.67
C ASP A 556 -8.29 -13.76 5.14
N PRO A 557 -8.08 -13.41 6.42
CA PRO A 557 -6.74 -13.17 6.95
C PRO A 557 -5.82 -14.41 6.86
N GLU A 558 -6.39 -15.61 6.94
CA GLU A 558 -5.59 -16.86 6.88
C GLU A 558 -5.01 -17.06 5.48
N LEU A 559 -5.80 -16.78 4.43
CA LEU A 559 -5.35 -16.83 3.05
C LEU A 559 -4.28 -15.76 2.75
N VAL A 560 -4.43 -14.56 3.34
CA VAL A 560 -3.43 -13.49 3.25
C VAL A 560 -2.15 -13.85 3.98
N GLU A 561 -2.23 -14.46 5.17
CA GLU A 561 -1.07 -14.95 5.91
C GLU A 561 -0.29 -15.98 5.09
N GLU A 562 -0.99 -16.95 4.46
CA GLU A 562 -0.38 -17.96 3.58
C GLU A 562 0.36 -17.33 2.39
N LEU A 563 -0.24 -16.33 1.74
CA LEU A 563 0.41 -15.60 0.65
C LEU A 563 1.69 -14.90 1.12
N TYR A 564 1.66 -14.28 2.28
CA TYR A 564 2.81 -13.56 2.83
C TYR A 564 3.87 -14.47 3.48
N GLU A 565 3.59 -15.78 3.63
CA GLU A 565 4.66 -16.77 3.86
C GLU A 565 5.56 -16.91 2.63
N MET A 566 4.98 -16.94 1.43
CA MET A 566 5.74 -16.98 0.19
C MET A 566 6.57 -15.71 0.00
N GLU A 567 5.98 -14.55 0.26
CA GLU A 567 6.67 -13.25 0.24
C GLU A 567 7.81 -13.20 1.26
N GLY A 568 7.59 -13.74 2.46
CA GLY A 568 8.62 -13.86 3.49
C GLY A 568 9.82 -14.71 3.06
N MET A 569 9.57 -15.80 2.33
CA MET A 569 10.65 -16.62 1.73
C MET A 569 11.42 -15.83 0.67
N GLU A 570 10.72 -15.08 -0.19
CA GLU A 570 11.36 -14.29 -1.25
C GLU A 570 12.17 -13.11 -0.68
N LEU A 571 11.68 -12.43 0.36
CA LEU A 571 12.42 -11.42 1.12
C LEU A 571 13.72 -11.99 1.72
N ARG A 572 13.60 -13.11 2.43
CA ARG A 572 14.76 -13.75 3.06
C ARG A 572 15.79 -14.20 2.03
N LYS A 573 15.34 -14.81 0.92
CA LYS A 573 16.21 -15.18 -0.21
C LYS A 573 17.00 -13.99 -0.75
N ASN A 574 16.36 -12.84 -0.88
CA ASN A 574 16.97 -11.61 -1.38
C ASN A 574 17.76 -10.86 -0.29
N LYS A 575 17.90 -11.44 0.92
CA LYS A 575 18.59 -10.84 2.07
C LYS A 575 18.02 -9.48 2.48
N ILE A 576 16.71 -9.33 2.39
CA ILE A 576 15.96 -8.15 2.82
C ILE A 576 15.44 -8.41 4.22
N ASP A 577 15.64 -7.47 5.13
CA ASP A 577 15.28 -7.62 6.55
C ASP A 577 13.87 -7.10 6.85
N SER A 578 13.41 -6.12 6.06
CA SER A 578 12.06 -5.55 6.20
C SER A 578 11.48 -5.13 4.85
N LEU A 579 10.21 -5.46 4.62
CA LEU A 579 9.41 -4.90 3.53
C LEU A 579 8.83 -3.56 3.97
N LEU A 580 8.86 -2.52 3.14
CA LEU A 580 8.18 -1.25 3.39
C LEU A 580 6.69 -1.37 3.06
N GLY A 581 6.02 -2.14 3.86
CA GLY A 581 4.62 -2.52 3.80
C GLY A 581 4.24 -3.38 5.02
N PRO A 582 2.95 -3.61 5.28
CA PRO A 582 1.80 -3.08 4.55
C PRO A 582 1.58 -1.58 4.74
N GLY A 583 0.95 -0.94 3.73
CA GLY A 583 0.32 0.35 3.87
C GLY A 583 -1.04 0.18 4.53
N ILE A 584 -1.30 0.91 5.64
CA ILE A 584 -2.50 0.70 6.45
C ILE A 584 -3.24 1.99 6.83
N ASN A 585 -3.09 3.04 6.03
CA ASN A 585 -3.93 4.21 6.18
C ASN A 585 -5.38 3.90 5.77
N ILE A 586 -6.32 4.60 6.37
CA ILE A 586 -7.75 4.40 6.11
C ILE A 586 -8.13 5.00 4.75
N HIS A 587 -9.00 4.32 4.00
CA HIS A 587 -9.66 4.86 2.82
C HIS A 587 -10.66 5.93 3.24
N ARG A 588 -10.15 7.14 3.52
CA ARG A 588 -10.97 8.27 3.97
C ARG A 588 -11.81 8.86 2.85
N ASN A 589 -11.23 8.93 1.65
CA ASN A 589 -11.87 9.43 0.45
C ASN A 589 -11.48 8.57 -0.77
N PRO A 590 -12.39 8.26 -1.69
CA PRO A 590 -12.09 7.47 -2.89
C PRO A 590 -11.00 8.06 -3.79
N LEU A 591 -10.80 9.37 -3.74
CA LEU A 591 -9.86 10.08 -4.61
C LEU A 591 -8.39 9.96 -4.19
N ASN A 592 -8.09 9.49 -2.97
CA ASN A 592 -6.70 9.31 -2.56
C ASN A 592 -5.97 8.32 -3.48
N GLY A 593 -4.87 8.78 -4.10
CA GLY A 593 -4.12 8.02 -5.09
C GLY A 593 -3.56 6.70 -4.58
N ARG A 594 -3.23 6.60 -3.29
CA ARG A 594 -2.62 5.41 -2.67
C ARG A 594 -3.61 4.45 -2.01
N ASN A 595 -4.93 4.64 -2.15
CA ASN A 595 -5.89 3.67 -1.62
C ASN A 595 -5.63 2.24 -2.15
N PHE A 596 -5.13 2.08 -3.37
CA PHE A 596 -4.86 0.76 -3.96
C PHE A 596 -3.95 -0.12 -3.10
N GLU A 597 -2.96 0.45 -2.43
CA GLU A 597 -2.01 -0.27 -1.56
C GLU A 597 -2.47 -0.37 -0.11
N TYR A 598 -3.49 0.42 0.27
CA TYR A 598 -4.15 0.33 1.58
C TYR A 598 -5.28 -0.70 1.52
N PHE A 599 -6.00 -0.90 2.60
CA PHE A 599 -6.95 -2.00 2.69
C PHE A 599 -8.42 -1.57 2.61
N SER A 600 -8.84 -0.62 3.45
CA SER A 600 -10.27 -0.42 3.70
C SER A 600 -10.56 0.93 4.36
N GLU A 601 -11.84 1.33 4.29
CA GLU A 601 -12.42 2.39 5.11
C GLU A 601 -12.61 1.95 6.58
N ASP A 602 -12.57 0.63 6.86
CA ASP A 602 -12.74 0.09 8.21
C ASP A 602 -11.40 -0.21 8.89
N PRO A 603 -11.15 0.34 10.10
CA PRO A 603 -9.88 0.13 10.80
C PRO A 603 -9.68 -1.28 11.36
N TYR A 604 -10.76 -2.03 11.64
CA TYR A 604 -10.64 -3.40 12.13
C TYR A 604 -10.23 -4.35 11.01
N LEU A 605 -10.89 -4.27 9.85
CA LEU A 605 -10.50 -5.02 8.65
C LEU A 605 -9.06 -4.68 8.23
N THR A 606 -8.72 -3.39 8.19
CA THR A 606 -7.37 -2.92 7.88
C THR A 606 -6.32 -3.52 8.82
N GLY A 607 -6.55 -3.46 10.13
CA GLY A 607 -5.61 -3.94 11.13
C GLY A 607 -5.42 -5.45 11.12
N THR A 608 -6.49 -6.22 10.91
CA THR A 608 -6.44 -7.69 10.87
C THR A 608 -5.74 -8.21 9.62
N MET A 609 -5.94 -7.56 8.47
CA MET A 609 -5.21 -7.88 7.23
C MET A 609 -3.72 -7.55 7.34
N ALA A 610 -3.39 -6.40 7.94
CA ALA A 610 -2.00 -6.05 8.22
C ALA A 610 -1.34 -7.06 9.18
N ALA A 611 -2.04 -7.48 10.22
CA ALA A 611 -1.54 -8.48 11.17
C ALA A 611 -1.27 -9.83 10.48
N ALA A 612 -2.12 -10.24 9.54
CA ALA A 612 -1.93 -11.46 8.75
C ALA A 612 -0.65 -11.40 7.91
N GLN A 613 -0.42 -10.30 7.19
CA GLN A 613 0.81 -10.12 6.41
C GLN A 613 2.07 -10.19 7.28
N LEU A 614 2.07 -9.50 8.42
CA LEU A 614 3.20 -9.51 9.35
C LEU A 614 3.49 -10.91 9.90
N LYS A 615 2.45 -11.68 10.23
CA LYS A 615 2.58 -13.06 10.70
C LYS A 615 3.18 -13.97 9.63
N GLY A 616 2.69 -13.86 8.40
CA GLY A 616 3.20 -14.64 7.26
C GLY A 616 4.70 -14.42 7.06
N MET A 617 5.11 -13.17 6.89
CA MET A 617 6.54 -12.82 6.73
C MET A 617 7.37 -13.23 7.95
N GLY A 618 6.83 -13.07 9.16
CA GLY A 618 7.50 -13.39 10.41
C GLY A 618 7.93 -14.85 10.56
N LYS A 619 7.26 -15.78 9.87
CA LYS A 619 7.64 -17.21 9.85
C LYS A 619 9.03 -17.44 9.28
N TYR A 620 9.50 -16.53 8.44
CA TYR A 620 10.84 -16.57 7.84
C TYR A 620 11.81 -15.55 8.45
N GLY A 621 11.48 -14.96 9.60
CA GLY A 621 12.33 -14.04 10.35
C GLY A 621 12.48 -12.65 9.72
N VAL A 622 11.67 -12.33 8.73
CA VAL A 622 11.59 -11.01 8.12
C VAL A 622 10.33 -10.28 8.61
N THR A 623 10.28 -8.96 8.48
CA THR A 623 9.11 -8.19 8.95
C THR A 623 8.61 -7.23 7.90
N GLY A 624 7.39 -6.74 8.10
CA GLY A 624 6.91 -5.54 7.43
C GLY A 624 7.23 -4.29 8.25
N THR A 625 7.38 -3.18 7.57
CA THR A 625 7.37 -1.82 8.11
C THR A 625 6.00 -1.23 7.85
N ILE A 626 5.13 -1.24 8.85
CA ILE A 626 3.76 -0.70 8.69
C ILE A 626 3.80 0.81 8.47
N LYS A 627 3.02 1.30 7.49
CA LYS A 627 3.07 2.69 7.02
C LYS A 627 1.70 3.21 6.62
N HIS A 628 1.50 4.52 6.56
CA HIS A 628 2.34 5.62 7.03
C HIS A 628 1.74 6.16 8.33
N PHE A 629 2.49 6.17 9.38
CA PHE A 629 2.03 6.48 10.75
C PHE A 629 2.14 7.99 11.05
N ALA A 630 1.03 8.77 10.91
CA ALA A 630 -0.32 8.43 10.56
C ALA A 630 -0.94 9.49 9.63
N CYS A 631 -2.17 9.24 9.17
CA CYS A 631 -2.99 10.19 8.41
C CYS A 631 -2.46 10.56 7.03
N ASN A 632 -1.83 9.63 6.29
CA ASN A 632 -1.54 9.84 4.87
C ASN A 632 -2.80 9.53 4.04
N ASN A 633 -3.76 10.46 4.04
CA ASN A 633 -5.08 10.27 3.42
C ASN A 633 -5.30 11.14 2.17
N GLN A 634 -4.25 11.83 1.69
CA GLN A 634 -4.15 12.48 0.39
C GLN A 634 -2.70 12.51 -0.06
N GLU A 635 -2.48 12.49 -1.39
CA GLU A 635 -1.15 12.59 -1.98
C GLU A 635 -0.79 14.03 -2.36
N PHE A 636 -1.79 14.83 -2.75
CA PHE A 636 -1.58 16.24 -3.09
C PHE A 636 -1.02 17.02 -1.88
N LYS A 637 0.17 17.61 -2.06
CA LYS A 637 0.89 18.33 -1.00
C LYS A 637 1.13 17.52 0.29
N ARG A 638 1.25 16.20 0.18
CA ARG A 638 1.41 15.28 1.32
C ARG A 638 2.57 15.61 2.27
N HIS A 639 3.59 16.35 1.79
CA HIS A 639 4.73 16.78 2.62
C HIS A 639 4.40 17.96 3.55
N ASP A 640 3.35 18.72 3.25
CA ASP A 640 3.07 20.02 3.88
C ASP A 640 1.63 20.21 4.35
N ALA A 641 0.66 19.52 3.69
CA ALA A 641 -0.74 19.62 4.07
C ALA A 641 -0.97 19.07 5.48
N ASN A 642 -1.47 19.92 6.38
CA ASN A 642 -1.69 19.59 7.79
C ASN A 642 -3.02 18.86 7.97
N ALA A 643 -2.99 17.59 8.40
CA ALA A 643 -4.18 16.87 8.81
C ALA A 643 -4.66 17.38 10.16
N ILE A 644 -5.80 18.07 10.18
CA ILE A 644 -6.39 18.60 11.41
C ILE A 644 -7.53 17.68 11.83
N VAL A 645 -7.31 16.97 12.91
CA VAL A 645 -8.12 15.82 13.32
C VAL A 645 -8.30 15.77 14.84
N SER A 646 -9.49 15.36 15.30
CA SER A 646 -9.75 15.19 16.72
C SER A 646 -8.93 14.05 17.32
N GLU A 647 -8.60 14.12 18.61
CA GLU A 647 -7.93 13.01 19.29
C GLU A 647 -8.79 11.73 19.27
N ARG A 648 -10.12 11.87 19.32
CA ARG A 648 -11.05 10.77 19.22
C ARG A 648 -10.97 10.05 17.89
N ALA A 649 -11.04 10.79 16.77
CA ALA A 649 -10.94 10.21 15.43
C ALA A 649 -9.57 9.57 15.19
N LEU A 650 -8.50 10.21 15.64
CA LEU A 650 -7.16 9.61 15.61
C LEU A 650 -7.17 8.23 16.27
N ARG A 651 -7.66 8.12 17.50
CA ARG A 651 -7.59 6.90 18.30
C ARG A 651 -8.55 5.81 17.85
N GLU A 652 -9.77 6.16 17.43
CA GLU A 652 -10.80 5.20 17.04
C GLU A 652 -10.70 4.75 15.58
N ILE A 653 -10.16 5.58 14.69
CA ILE A 653 -10.11 5.33 13.25
C ILE A 653 -8.68 5.26 12.73
N TYR A 654 -7.92 6.37 12.74
CA TYR A 654 -6.67 6.49 11.99
C TYR A 654 -5.48 5.76 12.62
N LEU A 655 -5.48 5.54 13.92
CA LEU A 655 -4.46 4.79 14.64
C LEU A 655 -4.87 3.35 14.97
N LYS A 656 -6.16 3.01 14.87
CA LYS A 656 -6.68 1.71 15.30
C LYS A 656 -6.09 0.54 14.51
N GLY A 657 -5.97 0.67 13.20
CA GLY A 657 -5.33 -0.36 12.37
C GLY A 657 -3.87 -0.61 12.75
N PHE A 658 -3.13 0.46 13.07
CA PHE A 658 -1.75 0.37 13.56
C PHE A 658 -1.68 -0.30 14.95
N GLU A 659 -2.59 0.04 15.85
CA GLU A 659 -2.66 -0.60 17.18
C GLU A 659 -2.87 -2.11 17.07
N ILE A 660 -3.78 -2.55 16.17
CA ILE A 660 -4.03 -3.97 15.91
C ILE A 660 -2.79 -4.63 15.31
N ALA A 661 -2.14 -4.02 14.32
CA ALA A 661 -0.93 -4.55 13.70
C ALA A 661 0.23 -4.69 14.71
N VAL A 662 0.38 -3.75 15.63
CA VAL A 662 1.38 -3.82 16.71
C VAL A 662 1.05 -4.94 17.70
N LYS A 663 -0.19 -4.98 18.21
CA LYS A 663 -0.57 -5.89 19.29
C LYS A 663 -0.84 -7.32 18.84
N GLN A 664 -1.44 -7.50 17.66
CA GLN A 664 -1.85 -8.81 17.14
C GLN A 664 -0.92 -9.32 16.04
N GLY A 665 -0.35 -8.42 15.23
CA GLY A 665 0.58 -8.76 14.16
C GLY A 665 2.04 -8.81 14.61
N GLY A 666 2.37 -8.28 15.79
CA GLY A 666 3.73 -8.25 16.30
C GLY A 666 4.66 -7.32 15.51
N ALA A 667 4.13 -6.25 14.92
CA ALA A 667 4.93 -5.26 14.19
C ALA A 667 6.10 -4.74 15.04
N TYR A 668 7.30 -4.69 14.47
CA TYR A 668 8.48 -4.12 15.12
C TYR A 668 9.30 -3.20 14.20
N SER A 669 8.69 -2.78 13.08
CA SER A 669 9.15 -1.69 12.23
C SER A 669 7.97 -0.84 11.79
N ILE A 670 8.09 0.48 11.90
CA ILE A 670 7.05 1.47 11.56
C ILE A 670 7.70 2.61 10.79
N MET A 671 6.98 3.13 9.78
CA MET A 671 7.37 4.35 9.06
C MET A 671 6.40 5.47 9.41
N SER A 672 6.92 6.62 9.89
CA SER A 672 6.13 7.84 10.06
C SER A 672 5.74 8.43 8.70
N THR A 673 4.65 9.20 8.64
CA THR A 673 4.22 9.81 7.38
C THR A 673 5.02 11.07 7.04
N TYR A 674 4.89 11.54 5.80
CA TYR A 674 5.49 12.78 5.32
C TYR A 674 4.92 14.03 5.99
N GLY A 675 3.62 14.08 6.16
CA GLY A 675 2.89 15.30 6.52
C GLY A 675 2.76 15.55 8.02
N PRO A 676 2.35 16.75 8.38
CA PRO A 676 2.02 17.09 9.76
C PRO A 676 0.63 16.62 10.15
N VAL A 677 0.46 16.28 11.42
CA VAL A 677 -0.82 16.04 12.10
C VAL A 677 -0.94 17.06 13.24
N ASN A 678 -2.01 17.84 13.20
CA ASN A 678 -2.25 18.89 14.21
C ASN A 678 -1.05 19.84 14.42
N GLY A 679 -0.35 20.19 13.32
CA GLY A 679 0.76 21.18 13.31
C GLY A 679 2.14 20.60 13.56
N LEU A 680 2.27 19.29 13.85
CA LEU A 680 3.56 18.64 14.07
C LEU A 680 3.81 17.57 12.97
N TRP A 681 4.94 17.69 12.27
CA TRP A 681 5.37 16.63 11.37
C TRP A 681 5.55 15.34 12.17
N THR A 682 4.93 14.28 11.69
CA THR A 682 4.82 13.00 12.43
C THR A 682 6.16 12.42 12.82
N ALA A 683 7.21 12.63 12.01
CA ALA A 683 8.57 12.22 12.31
C ALA A 683 9.17 12.88 13.58
N GLY A 684 8.65 14.04 13.99
CA GLY A 684 9.05 14.75 15.23
C GLY A 684 7.99 14.74 16.33
N SER A 685 6.86 14.07 16.13
CA SER A 685 5.73 14.12 17.05
C SER A 685 5.92 13.22 18.28
N TYR A 686 6.27 13.84 19.40
CA TYR A 686 6.52 13.13 20.66
C TYR A 686 5.29 12.37 21.16
N ASP A 687 4.12 12.97 21.10
CA ASP A 687 2.89 12.34 21.58
C ASP A 687 2.48 11.13 20.71
N LEU A 688 2.65 11.22 19.39
CA LEU A 688 2.39 10.11 18.50
C LEU A 688 3.35 8.93 18.76
N LEU A 689 4.65 9.21 18.76
CA LEU A 689 5.69 8.18 18.72
C LEU A 689 6.11 7.69 20.10
N THR A 690 6.11 8.58 21.12
CA THR A 690 6.49 8.21 22.48
C THR A 690 5.27 7.94 23.36
N THR A 691 4.33 8.89 23.43
CA THR A 691 3.19 8.78 24.35
C THR A 691 2.25 7.64 23.93
N ILE A 692 1.76 7.66 22.69
CA ILE A 692 0.80 6.65 22.20
C ILE A 692 1.53 5.35 21.87
N LEU A 693 2.43 5.40 20.88
CA LEU A 693 3.02 4.18 20.33
C LEU A 693 3.82 3.39 21.38
N ARG A 694 4.75 4.02 22.08
CA ARG A 694 5.66 3.31 22.99
C ARG A 694 5.08 3.11 24.38
N LYS A 695 4.50 4.15 24.99
CA LYS A 695 4.03 4.06 26.38
C LYS A 695 2.68 3.39 26.50
N GLU A 696 1.70 3.78 25.66
CA GLU A 696 0.36 3.20 25.75
C GLU A 696 0.26 1.82 25.09
N TRP A 697 0.91 1.63 23.91
CA TRP A 697 0.84 0.34 23.19
C TRP A 697 1.98 -0.63 23.53
N GLY A 698 3.05 -0.15 24.19
CA GLY A 698 4.20 -0.97 24.58
C GLY A 698 5.12 -1.36 23.41
N TYR A 699 5.10 -0.60 22.31
CA TYR A 699 5.91 -0.86 21.13
C TYR A 699 7.42 -0.78 21.42
N GLN A 700 8.19 -1.77 20.96
CA GLN A 700 9.62 -1.90 21.22
C GLN A 700 10.48 -1.98 19.94
N GLY A 701 9.87 -1.84 18.77
CA GLY A 701 10.57 -1.85 17.51
C GLY A 701 11.18 -0.51 17.10
N ILE A 702 11.66 -0.43 15.87
CA ILE A 702 12.16 0.81 15.28
C ILE A 702 11.02 1.64 14.68
N VAL A 703 11.24 2.95 14.67
CA VAL A 703 10.49 3.89 13.85
C VAL A 703 11.49 4.55 12.89
N MET A 704 11.17 4.54 11.61
CA MET A 704 11.91 5.27 10.58
C MET A 704 11.05 6.38 10.00
N THR A 705 11.68 7.42 9.47
CA THR A 705 10.97 8.45 8.72
C THR A 705 10.56 7.90 7.35
N ASP A 706 9.59 8.51 6.70
CA ASP A 706 9.47 8.42 5.26
C ASP A 706 10.67 9.10 4.58
N TRP A 707 10.89 8.86 3.26
CA TRP A 707 12.10 9.29 2.55
C TRP A 707 12.18 10.81 2.43
N TRP A 708 13.24 11.39 3.01
CA TRP A 708 13.47 12.84 3.06
C TRP A 708 12.33 13.63 3.72
N ALA A 709 11.64 13.03 4.68
CA ALA A 709 10.57 13.68 5.42
C ALA A 709 11.06 14.95 6.14
N LYS A 710 10.16 15.92 6.24
CA LYS A 710 10.36 17.13 7.03
C LYS A 710 10.07 16.85 8.50
N ILE A 711 10.69 17.66 9.37
CA ILE A 711 10.53 17.60 10.83
C ILE A 711 10.53 19.02 11.34
N ASN A 712 9.77 19.33 12.39
CA ASN A 712 9.74 20.67 13.00
C ASN A 712 9.79 20.64 14.52
N GLU A 713 10.19 21.76 15.10
CA GLU A 713 9.76 22.16 16.44
C GLU A 713 8.35 22.74 16.33
N GLU A 714 7.58 22.67 17.40
CA GLU A 714 6.23 23.19 17.42
C GLU A 714 6.17 24.68 17.04
N GLY A 715 5.34 25.04 16.08
CA GLY A 715 5.20 26.40 15.58
C GLY A 715 6.25 26.82 14.54
N GLU A 716 7.20 25.95 14.20
CA GLU A 716 8.20 26.19 13.16
C GLU A 716 7.84 25.49 11.85
N SER A 717 8.45 25.92 10.76
CA SER A 717 8.36 25.26 9.47
C SER A 717 9.15 23.95 9.45
N GLY A 718 8.65 22.96 8.72
CA GLY A 718 9.33 21.68 8.57
C GLY A 718 10.63 21.76 7.77
N SER A 719 11.66 21.02 8.20
CA SER A 719 12.98 20.93 7.57
C SER A 719 13.49 19.49 7.55
N LYS A 720 14.16 19.11 6.46
CA LYS A 720 14.79 17.79 6.31
C LYS A 720 16.04 17.60 7.21
N SER A 721 16.61 18.67 7.71
CA SER A 721 17.80 18.67 8.59
C SER A 721 17.49 18.82 10.08
N GLN A 722 16.23 19.01 10.46
CA GLN A 722 15.80 19.24 11.83
C GLN A 722 15.56 17.91 12.57
N THR A 723 16.63 17.16 12.85
CA THR A 723 16.55 15.82 13.45
C THR A 723 16.46 15.81 14.98
N VAL A 724 16.66 16.94 15.65
CA VAL A 724 16.53 17.03 17.11
C VAL A 724 15.16 16.60 17.62
N PRO A 725 14.01 17.10 17.09
CA PRO A 725 12.69 16.61 17.48
C PRO A 725 12.47 15.13 17.17
N MET A 726 13.02 14.62 16.06
CA MET A 726 12.97 13.24 15.66
C MET A 726 13.56 12.32 16.74
N VAL A 727 14.80 12.58 17.15
CA VAL A 727 15.49 11.80 18.19
C VAL A 727 14.72 11.87 19.51
N ARG A 728 14.24 13.06 19.90
CA ARG A 728 13.43 13.25 21.12
C ARG A 728 12.16 12.40 21.11
N ALA A 729 11.48 12.37 19.97
CA ALA A 729 10.22 11.65 19.80
C ALA A 729 10.39 10.13 19.67
N GLN A 730 11.62 9.62 19.54
CA GLN A 730 11.91 8.21 19.25
C GLN A 730 11.44 7.77 17.84
N ASN A 731 11.56 8.67 16.85
CA ASN A 731 11.76 8.24 15.48
C ASN A 731 13.24 7.93 15.38
N ASP A 732 13.58 6.66 15.22
CA ASP A 732 14.93 6.19 15.51
C ASP A 732 15.90 6.44 14.36
N ILE A 733 15.39 6.45 13.13
CA ILE A 733 16.21 6.48 11.91
C ILE A 733 15.63 7.48 10.91
N TYR A 734 16.48 8.40 10.46
CA TYR A 734 16.15 9.28 9.33
C TYR A 734 16.42 8.59 7.99
N MET A 735 15.45 8.50 7.14
CA MET A 735 15.54 7.99 5.77
C MET A 735 15.46 9.14 4.77
N VAL A 736 16.47 9.37 3.89
CA VAL A 736 17.76 8.69 3.82
C VAL A 736 18.87 9.73 3.64
N THR A 737 20.09 9.34 3.99
CA THR A 737 21.30 10.12 3.71
C THR A 737 22.12 9.45 2.60
N ALA A 738 22.98 10.19 1.91
CA ALA A 738 23.90 9.59 0.95
C ALA A 738 25.08 8.87 1.63
N ASP A 739 25.51 9.39 2.80
CA ASP A 739 26.60 8.85 3.59
C ASP A 739 26.38 9.23 5.07
N ALA A 740 26.19 8.22 5.91
CA ALA A 740 25.92 8.41 7.34
C ALA A 740 27.11 8.98 8.11
N ALA A 741 28.33 8.61 7.73
CA ALA A 741 29.55 9.04 8.41
C ALA A 741 29.83 10.54 8.19
N SER A 742 29.63 11.05 7.00
CA SER A 742 29.92 12.43 6.64
C SER A 742 28.80 13.45 6.93
N ASN A 743 27.66 13.03 7.51
CA ASN A 743 26.48 13.86 7.69
C ASN A 743 26.09 14.60 6.39
N SER A 744 25.88 13.84 5.32
CA SER A 744 25.59 14.37 3.98
C SER A 744 24.31 15.23 3.91
N ASN A 745 23.36 15.03 4.82
CA ASN A 745 22.13 15.81 4.92
C ASN A 745 22.27 17.07 5.80
N LYS A 746 23.45 17.26 6.43
CA LYS A 746 23.72 18.37 7.35
C LYS A 746 22.66 18.44 8.47
N ASP A 747 22.29 17.27 9.04
CA ASP A 747 21.37 17.22 10.16
C ASP A 747 21.97 17.87 11.42
N ASN A 748 21.08 18.36 12.29
CA ASN A 748 21.46 19.10 13.48
C ASN A 748 21.58 18.25 14.76
N THR A 749 21.68 16.92 14.65
CA THR A 749 21.74 16.02 15.83
C THR A 749 22.95 16.31 16.72
N ALA A 750 24.15 16.45 16.11
CA ALA A 750 25.38 16.78 16.85
C ALA A 750 25.32 18.14 17.51
N GLU A 751 24.77 19.14 16.82
CA GLU A 751 24.55 20.51 17.39
C GLU A 751 23.59 20.44 18.58
N GLY A 752 22.47 19.73 18.44
CA GLY A 752 21.48 19.53 19.50
C GLY A 752 22.03 18.83 20.74
N LEU A 753 22.99 17.92 20.58
CA LEU A 753 23.71 17.31 21.69
C LEU A 753 24.65 18.32 22.35
N ALA A 754 25.38 19.10 21.56
CA ALA A 754 26.36 20.09 22.07
C ALA A 754 25.72 21.25 22.83
N ASP A 755 24.55 21.72 22.38
CA ASP A 755 23.80 22.83 22.98
C ASP A 755 22.77 22.39 24.03
N GLY A 756 22.62 21.09 24.25
CA GLY A 756 21.77 20.53 25.28
C GLY A 756 20.29 20.40 24.91
N ARG A 757 19.91 20.63 23.66
CA ARG A 757 18.56 20.28 23.14
C ARG A 757 18.33 18.77 23.13
N LEU A 758 19.40 17.98 22.98
CA LEU A 758 19.42 16.54 23.15
C LEU A 758 20.31 16.14 24.34
N THR A 759 20.05 14.92 24.86
CA THR A 759 20.97 14.25 25.80
C THR A 759 21.55 13.01 25.15
N ARG A 760 22.75 12.59 25.60
CA ARG A 760 23.31 11.30 25.22
C ARG A 760 22.35 10.15 25.53
N ALA A 761 21.61 10.22 26.65
CA ALA A 761 20.63 9.21 27.03
C ALA A 761 19.50 9.06 26.01
N GLN A 762 19.09 10.14 25.34
CA GLN A 762 18.10 10.08 24.26
C GLN A 762 18.67 9.36 23.02
N LEU A 763 19.92 9.63 22.64
CA LEU A 763 20.60 8.92 21.57
C LEU A 763 20.79 7.42 21.89
N MET A 764 21.21 7.09 23.12
CA MET A 764 21.31 5.71 23.58
C MET A 764 19.98 4.98 23.53
N ARG A 765 18.88 5.65 23.85
CA ARG A 765 17.53 5.07 23.75
C ARG A 765 17.16 4.74 22.30
N ASN A 766 17.42 5.62 21.36
CA ASN A 766 17.19 5.35 19.93
C ASN A 766 18.10 4.21 19.43
N ALA A 767 19.39 4.23 19.82
CA ALA A 767 20.31 3.15 19.51
C ALA A 767 19.86 1.80 20.11
N ALA A 768 19.25 1.81 21.30
CA ALA A 768 18.65 0.60 21.88
C ALA A 768 17.50 0.06 21.03
N ASN A 769 16.61 0.91 20.55
CA ASN A 769 15.51 0.51 19.65
C ASN A 769 16.04 -0.12 18.37
N ILE A 770 17.07 0.49 17.75
CA ILE A 770 17.72 0.00 16.53
C ILE A 770 18.39 -1.36 16.82
N CYS A 771 19.16 -1.49 17.89
CA CYS A 771 19.78 -2.75 18.26
C CYS A 771 18.75 -3.85 18.58
N CYS A 772 17.62 -3.51 19.22
CA CYS A 772 16.53 -4.47 19.45
C CYS A 772 15.96 -5.02 18.14
N PHE A 773 15.81 -4.18 17.13
CA PHE A 773 15.43 -4.64 15.78
C PHE A 773 16.51 -5.55 15.19
N LEU A 774 17.76 -5.10 15.18
CA LEU A 774 18.88 -5.85 14.60
C LEU A 774 19.06 -7.23 15.24
N LEU A 775 18.96 -7.33 16.58
CA LEU A 775 19.04 -8.58 17.31
C LEU A 775 17.95 -9.62 16.95
N ARG A 776 16.84 -9.16 16.40
CA ARG A 776 15.72 -10.01 15.92
C ARG A 776 15.76 -10.25 14.43
N SER A 777 16.54 -9.48 13.68
CA SER A 777 16.56 -9.51 12.21
C SER A 777 17.44 -10.63 11.66
N VAL A 778 17.16 -11.01 10.42
CA VAL A 778 18.01 -11.93 9.66
C VAL A 778 19.41 -11.34 9.38
N ALA A 779 19.61 -10.02 9.48
CA ALA A 779 20.92 -9.39 9.40
C ALA A 779 21.85 -9.87 10.51
N MET A 780 21.32 -10.02 11.73
CA MET A 780 22.12 -10.57 12.85
C MET A 780 22.44 -12.05 12.63
N GLU A 781 21.48 -12.85 12.16
CA GLU A 781 21.71 -14.26 11.82
C GLU A 781 22.82 -14.41 10.78
N ARG A 782 22.79 -13.59 9.73
CA ARG A 782 23.83 -13.54 8.68
C ARG A 782 25.20 -13.17 9.24
N LEU A 783 25.26 -12.15 10.10
CA LEU A 783 26.52 -11.73 10.74
C LEU A 783 27.13 -12.85 11.59
N LEU A 784 26.31 -13.54 12.36
CA LEU A 784 26.77 -14.63 13.22
C LEU A 784 27.23 -15.87 12.45
N GLY A 785 26.63 -16.13 11.28
CA GLY A 785 26.96 -17.30 10.45
C GLY A 785 26.81 -18.63 11.15
N ARG A 786 25.95 -18.74 12.19
CA ARG A 786 25.81 -19.93 13.04
C ARG A 786 24.89 -20.98 12.46
N GLU A 787 24.00 -20.62 11.57
CA GLU A 787 23.13 -21.53 10.86
C GLU A 787 23.43 -21.48 9.37
N GLU A 788 23.48 -22.67 8.76
CA GLU A 788 23.52 -22.75 7.31
C GLU A 788 22.15 -22.31 6.74
N GLU A 789 22.17 -21.29 5.90
CA GLU A 789 21.00 -20.84 5.18
C GLU A 789 21.02 -21.43 3.77
N GLU A 790 19.94 -22.12 3.40
CA GLU A 790 19.78 -22.71 2.08
C GLU A 790 18.33 -22.51 1.60
N CYS A 791 18.19 -21.74 0.53
CA CYS A 791 16.94 -21.62 -0.21
C CYS A 791 17.01 -22.52 -1.44
N THR A 792 16.10 -23.48 -1.54
CA THR A 792 15.88 -24.23 -2.76
C THR A 792 14.80 -23.54 -3.59
N GLU A 793 15.15 -23.06 -4.77
CA GLU A 793 14.20 -22.47 -5.70
C GLU A 793 13.68 -23.55 -6.66
N LEU A 794 12.35 -23.63 -6.80
CA LEU A 794 11.68 -24.50 -7.79
C LEU A 794 10.88 -23.63 -8.75
N HIS A 795 10.87 -24.00 -10.03
CA HIS A 795 10.08 -23.37 -11.09
C HIS A 795 10.28 -21.85 -11.20
N SER A 796 11.51 -21.39 -10.91
CA SER A 796 11.82 -19.95 -11.00
C SER A 796 11.57 -19.44 -12.43
N PRO A 797 10.72 -18.41 -12.60
CA PRO A 797 10.47 -17.81 -13.91
C PRO A 797 11.63 -16.91 -14.38
N VAL A 798 12.63 -16.71 -13.51
CA VAL A 798 13.74 -15.79 -13.70
C VAL A 798 15.01 -16.59 -13.99
N SER A 799 15.82 -16.13 -14.97
CA SER A 799 17.05 -16.84 -15.31
C SER A 799 18.05 -16.84 -14.13
N THR A 800 18.70 -17.96 -13.89
CA THR A 800 19.71 -18.12 -12.84
C THR A 800 21.12 -17.67 -13.29
N GLU A 801 21.27 -17.14 -14.50
CA GLU A 801 22.57 -16.65 -15.00
C GLU A 801 23.02 -15.43 -14.21
N GLY A 802 24.18 -15.55 -13.59
CA GLY A 802 24.70 -14.73 -12.51
C GLY A 802 24.77 -13.23 -12.74
N ALA A 803 24.69 -12.50 -11.64
CA ALA A 803 24.93 -11.07 -11.57
C ALA A 803 26.36 -10.73 -12.05
N GLY A 804 26.44 -9.84 -13.05
CA GLY A 804 27.68 -9.23 -13.49
C GLY A 804 28.15 -8.10 -12.58
N ASP A 805 29.39 -7.66 -12.73
CA ASP A 805 29.97 -6.54 -11.98
C ASP A 805 29.20 -5.23 -12.29
N SER A 806 28.66 -4.59 -11.25
CA SER A 806 27.70 -3.49 -11.34
C SER A 806 28.29 -2.08 -11.19
N GLY A 807 29.61 -1.91 -11.20
CA GLY A 807 30.24 -0.63 -10.83
C GLY A 807 31.21 -0.02 -11.84
N GLN A 808 31.45 -0.63 -12.98
CA GLN A 808 32.44 -0.14 -13.93
C GLN A 808 31.95 1.11 -14.70
N VAL A 809 32.74 2.20 -14.66
CA VAL A 809 32.53 3.36 -15.53
C VAL A 809 32.85 2.98 -16.98
N LEU A 810 31.82 2.90 -17.83
CA LEU A 810 31.96 2.54 -19.24
C LEU A 810 32.54 3.67 -20.08
N ALA A 811 32.09 4.89 -19.82
CA ALA A 811 32.53 6.05 -20.57
C ALA A 811 32.55 7.33 -19.74
N ARG A 812 33.45 8.24 -20.07
CA ARG A 812 33.49 9.61 -19.56
C ARG A 812 33.35 10.54 -20.75
N LEU A 813 32.26 11.33 -20.75
CA LEU A 813 31.92 12.18 -21.89
C LEU A 813 31.66 13.62 -21.41
N GLU A 814 32.30 14.55 -22.12
CA GLU A 814 31.95 15.96 -22.06
C GLU A 814 30.89 16.21 -23.13
N LEU A 815 29.66 16.49 -22.73
CA LEU A 815 28.56 16.68 -23.68
C LEU A 815 28.70 18.05 -24.35
N PRO A 816 28.54 18.16 -25.70
CA PRO A 816 28.49 19.44 -26.35
C PRO A 816 27.30 20.25 -25.86
N GLU A 817 27.28 21.56 -26.04
CA GLU A 817 26.10 22.38 -25.76
C GLU A 817 25.00 22.03 -26.80
N PRO A 818 23.89 21.35 -26.37
CA PRO A 818 22.97 20.79 -27.32
C PRO A 818 21.96 21.84 -27.84
N LYS A 819 21.50 21.66 -29.06
CA LYS A 819 20.31 22.32 -29.62
C LYS A 819 19.08 21.44 -29.36
N THR A 820 17.90 22.04 -29.30
CA THR A 820 16.64 21.29 -29.18
C THR A 820 16.50 20.27 -30.30
N GLY A 821 16.24 19.01 -29.95
CA GLY A 821 16.12 17.86 -30.84
C GLY A 821 17.48 17.25 -31.26
N GLU A 822 18.61 17.80 -30.81
CA GLU A 822 19.93 17.23 -31.10
C GLU A 822 20.16 15.95 -30.29
N GLU A 823 20.65 14.92 -30.99
CA GLU A 823 20.95 13.60 -30.42
C GLU A 823 22.47 13.48 -30.16
N ILE A 824 22.81 13.07 -28.95
CA ILE A 824 24.18 12.83 -28.50
C ILE A 824 24.31 11.34 -28.20
N GLU A 825 25.07 10.64 -29.05
CA GLU A 825 25.29 9.19 -28.93
C GLU A 825 26.05 8.83 -27.66
N LEU A 826 25.60 7.75 -27.00
CA LEU A 826 26.29 7.12 -25.89
C LEU A 826 26.93 5.80 -26.37
N PRO A 827 28.22 5.53 -26.04
CA PRO A 827 28.91 4.35 -26.50
C PRO A 827 28.36 3.06 -25.88
N LEU A 828 28.25 2.01 -26.70
CA LEU A 828 27.71 0.70 -26.28
C LEU A 828 28.79 -0.40 -26.19
N GLU A 829 30.05 -0.11 -26.59
CA GLU A 829 31.09 -1.15 -26.84
C GLU A 829 31.38 -2.06 -25.62
N LYS A 830 31.11 -1.59 -24.42
CA LYS A 830 31.34 -2.36 -23.18
C LYS A 830 30.06 -2.60 -22.40
N LEU A 831 28.91 -2.24 -22.98
CA LEU A 831 27.64 -2.41 -22.32
C LEU A 831 27.22 -3.89 -22.26
N SER A 832 27.01 -4.39 -21.05
CA SER A 832 26.38 -5.69 -20.83
C SER A 832 24.93 -5.48 -20.46
N THR A 833 24.03 -6.15 -21.16
CA THR A 833 22.60 -6.16 -20.90
C THR A 833 22.14 -7.42 -20.19
N LYS A 834 23.08 -8.17 -19.58
CA LYS A 834 22.74 -9.37 -18.79
C LYS A 834 22.12 -8.99 -17.47
N LYS A 835 21.30 -9.88 -16.96
CA LYS A 835 20.70 -9.75 -15.63
C LYS A 835 21.71 -9.37 -14.56
N GLY A 836 21.36 -8.37 -13.77
CA GLY A 836 22.17 -7.89 -12.65
C GLY A 836 23.39 -7.07 -13.07
N THR A 837 23.55 -6.76 -14.37
CA THR A 837 24.67 -5.90 -14.80
C THR A 837 24.33 -4.43 -14.67
N GLY A 838 25.31 -3.64 -14.24
CA GLY A 838 25.23 -2.19 -14.20
C GLY A 838 26.20 -1.54 -15.16
N ALA A 839 25.83 -0.39 -15.70
CA ALA A 839 26.68 0.43 -16.56
C ALA A 839 26.68 1.87 -16.04
N VAL A 840 27.85 2.46 -15.85
CA VAL A 840 28.00 3.84 -15.38
C VAL A 840 28.58 4.71 -16.49
N TYR A 841 27.89 5.79 -16.80
CA TYR A 841 28.37 6.85 -17.69
C TYR A 841 28.61 8.11 -16.85
N GLN A 842 29.83 8.61 -16.86
CA GLN A 842 30.19 9.88 -16.25
C GLN A 842 30.03 10.97 -17.31
N LEU A 843 28.99 11.78 -17.19
CA LEU A 843 28.53 12.74 -18.17
C LEU A 843 28.72 14.16 -17.64
N ARG A 844 29.37 15.04 -18.38
CA ARG A 844 29.43 16.46 -18.04
C ARG A 844 28.44 17.23 -18.88
N PHE A 845 27.34 17.63 -18.25
CA PHE A 845 26.31 18.46 -18.86
C PHE A 845 26.77 19.92 -18.92
N THR A 846 26.73 20.52 -20.10
CA THR A 846 27.09 21.90 -20.37
C THR A 846 25.86 22.82 -20.39
N LYS A 847 24.66 22.26 -20.38
CA LYS A 847 23.41 22.99 -20.45
C LYS A 847 22.36 22.38 -19.53
N ILE A 848 21.70 23.23 -18.75
CA ILE A 848 20.57 22.83 -17.95
C ILE A 848 19.32 22.69 -18.82
N GLY A 849 18.43 21.77 -18.44
CA GLY A 849 17.18 21.55 -19.15
C GLY A 849 16.73 20.10 -19.09
N ARG A 850 15.75 19.80 -19.90
CA ARG A 850 15.17 18.48 -20.06
C ARG A 850 15.86 17.72 -21.16
N TYR A 851 16.31 16.51 -20.85
CA TYR A 851 16.88 15.54 -21.78
C TYR A 851 16.04 14.28 -21.78
N GLU A 852 15.95 13.63 -22.91
CA GLU A 852 15.47 12.26 -23.03
C GLU A 852 16.69 11.35 -23.23
N LEU A 853 16.81 10.33 -22.35
CA LEU A 853 17.68 9.20 -22.62
C LEU A 853 16.87 8.18 -23.42
N VAL A 854 17.24 7.98 -24.67
CA VAL A 854 16.50 7.14 -25.62
C VAL A 854 17.22 5.82 -25.84
N PHE A 855 16.49 4.72 -25.77
CA PHE A 855 16.94 3.37 -26.03
C PHE A 855 16.27 2.84 -27.30
N ARG A 856 17.03 2.38 -28.30
CA ARG A 856 16.56 1.53 -29.38
C ARG A 856 17.04 0.12 -29.15
N MET A 857 16.12 -0.78 -28.90
CA MET A 857 16.41 -2.12 -28.44
C MET A 857 15.42 -3.14 -28.98
N SER A 858 15.80 -4.41 -28.92
CA SER A 858 14.92 -5.53 -29.25
C SER A 858 15.11 -6.67 -28.25
N SER A 859 14.19 -7.63 -28.27
CA SER A 859 14.31 -8.88 -27.52
C SER A 859 13.70 -10.02 -28.31
N THR A 860 14.36 -11.18 -28.30
CA THR A 860 13.82 -12.40 -28.89
C THR A 860 12.84 -13.16 -28.00
N LEU A 861 12.64 -12.69 -26.77
CA LEU A 861 11.71 -13.30 -25.80
C LEU A 861 10.25 -13.05 -26.22
N GLY A 862 9.36 -13.88 -25.69
CA GLY A 862 7.92 -13.80 -25.95
C GLY A 862 7.26 -12.55 -25.30
N PRO A 863 6.04 -12.18 -25.75
CA PRO A 863 5.40 -10.92 -25.39
C PRO A 863 5.03 -10.76 -23.92
N LEU A 864 5.03 -11.83 -23.14
CA LEU A 864 4.78 -11.77 -21.68
C LEU A 864 6.05 -11.50 -20.85
N ALA A 865 7.24 -11.61 -21.46
CA ALA A 865 8.48 -11.30 -20.76
C ALA A 865 8.52 -9.82 -20.38
N GLN A 866 9.05 -9.52 -19.19
CA GLN A 866 9.25 -8.16 -18.68
C GLN A 866 10.75 -7.90 -18.54
N LEU A 867 11.27 -6.91 -19.23
CA LEU A 867 12.70 -6.62 -19.32
C LEU A 867 12.98 -5.21 -18.80
N PRO A 868 13.19 -5.03 -17.49
CA PRO A 868 13.38 -3.72 -16.91
C PRO A 868 14.81 -3.18 -17.05
N ILE A 869 14.90 -1.89 -17.32
CA ILE A 869 16.13 -1.08 -17.28
C ILE A 869 15.88 0.06 -16.29
N SER A 870 16.59 0.08 -15.18
CA SER A 870 16.52 1.20 -14.23
C SER A 870 17.61 2.24 -14.54
N VAL A 871 17.19 3.50 -14.60
CA VAL A 871 18.05 4.65 -14.90
C VAL A 871 18.22 5.51 -13.67
N PHE A 872 19.46 5.68 -13.23
CA PHE A 872 19.82 6.53 -12.09
C PHE A 872 20.64 7.73 -12.55
N LEU A 873 20.46 8.85 -11.89
CA LEU A 873 21.31 10.03 -12.02
C LEU A 873 21.83 10.42 -10.64
N ASN A 874 23.16 10.40 -10.43
CA ASN A 874 23.79 10.63 -9.12
C ASN A 874 23.18 9.78 -7.99
N ASN A 875 22.98 8.48 -8.24
CA ASN A 875 22.36 7.51 -7.33
C ASN A 875 20.87 7.73 -7.01
N THR A 876 20.22 8.68 -7.69
CA THR A 876 18.76 8.84 -7.58
C THR A 876 18.10 8.17 -8.76
N LEU A 877 17.16 7.26 -8.52
CA LEU A 877 16.39 6.63 -9.58
C LEU A 877 15.56 7.70 -10.31
N GLN A 878 15.70 7.74 -11.63
CA GLN A 878 14.91 8.61 -12.49
C GLN A 878 13.66 7.89 -12.98
N GLN A 879 13.84 6.68 -13.49
CA GLN A 879 12.76 5.84 -13.97
C GLN A 879 13.24 4.41 -14.19
N THR A 880 12.34 3.43 -14.08
CA THR A 880 12.55 2.08 -14.62
C THR A 880 11.70 1.93 -15.87
N VAL A 881 12.37 1.70 -17.01
CA VAL A 881 11.71 1.37 -18.28
C VAL A 881 11.60 -0.13 -18.39
N THR A 882 10.42 -0.65 -18.62
CA THR A 882 10.21 -2.08 -18.84
C THR A 882 9.66 -2.28 -20.24
N ILE A 883 10.34 -3.08 -21.05
CA ILE A 883 9.79 -3.55 -22.33
C ILE A 883 9.32 -4.99 -22.20
N ASN A 884 8.31 -5.34 -22.96
CA ASN A 884 7.95 -6.74 -23.16
C ASN A 884 8.94 -7.38 -24.16
N GLY A 885 8.91 -8.71 -24.25
CA GLY A 885 9.61 -9.38 -25.34
C GLY A 885 9.07 -8.89 -26.67
N THR A 886 9.96 -8.51 -27.59
CA THR A 886 9.58 -7.86 -28.85
C THR A 886 9.59 -8.79 -30.07
N GLU A 887 9.84 -10.08 -29.85
CA GLU A 887 9.96 -11.08 -30.93
C GLU A 887 10.99 -10.68 -32.03
N GLY A 888 12.04 -9.99 -31.60
CA GLY A 888 13.11 -9.51 -32.46
C GLY A 888 12.84 -8.17 -33.18
N LYS A 889 11.69 -7.54 -32.94
CA LYS A 889 11.39 -6.21 -33.48
C LYS A 889 12.10 -5.13 -32.66
N VAL A 890 12.64 -4.12 -33.35
CA VAL A 890 13.26 -2.97 -32.68
C VAL A 890 12.18 -2.03 -32.18
N VAL A 891 12.23 -1.70 -30.89
CA VAL A 891 11.38 -0.72 -30.22
C VAL A 891 12.20 0.46 -29.70
N GLU A 892 11.58 1.62 -29.55
CA GLU A 892 12.19 2.80 -28.94
C GLU A 892 11.45 3.10 -27.63
N GLN A 893 12.25 3.36 -26.58
CA GLN A 893 11.78 3.80 -25.28
C GLN A 893 12.64 4.93 -24.77
N SER A 894 12.10 5.82 -23.95
CA SER A 894 12.87 6.93 -23.42
C SER A 894 12.62 7.16 -21.94
N VAL A 895 13.62 7.77 -21.28
CA VAL A 895 13.56 8.24 -19.90
C VAL A 895 13.86 9.72 -19.87
N THR A 896 13.03 10.51 -19.20
CA THR A 896 13.26 11.94 -19.02
C THR A 896 14.27 12.19 -17.90
N LEU A 897 15.31 12.97 -18.21
CA LEU A 897 16.31 13.43 -17.24
C LEU A 897 16.20 14.94 -17.08
N ALA A 898 15.83 15.40 -15.89
CA ALA A 898 15.79 16.83 -15.56
C ALA A 898 17.15 17.30 -15.02
N ILE A 899 17.94 17.98 -15.85
CA ILE A 899 19.24 18.52 -15.47
C ILE A 899 19.05 19.93 -14.91
N ARG A 900 19.09 20.05 -13.58
CA ARG A 900 18.86 21.32 -12.85
C ARG A 900 20.13 22.14 -12.66
N GLN A 901 21.30 21.51 -12.73
CA GLN A 901 22.62 22.12 -12.62
C GLN A 901 23.53 21.51 -13.69
N ASP A 902 24.28 22.36 -14.36
CA ASP A 902 25.36 21.92 -15.24
C ASP A 902 26.48 21.23 -14.44
N GLY A 903 27.42 20.64 -15.14
CA GLY A 903 28.52 19.92 -14.54
C GLY A 903 28.44 18.41 -14.65
N GLU A 904 29.27 17.74 -13.86
CA GLU A 904 29.43 16.29 -13.90
C GLU A 904 28.30 15.58 -13.21
N LYS A 905 27.76 14.55 -13.87
CA LYS A 905 26.73 13.64 -13.34
C LYS A 905 27.13 12.20 -13.62
N TYR A 906 26.78 11.32 -12.72
CA TYR A 906 26.92 9.88 -12.89
C TYR A 906 25.56 9.29 -13.27
N MET A 907 25.43 8.90 -14.54
CA MET A 907 24.26 8.18 -15.03
C MET A 907 24.55 6.69 -14.93
N LYS A 908 23.73 5.94 -14.18
CA LYS A 908 23.85 4.50 -14.05
C LYS A 908 22.62 3.83 -14.66
N LEU A 909 22.88 2.81 -15.47
CA LEU A 909 21.88 1.88 -15.97
C LEU A 909 21.98 0.57 -15.19
N TYR A 910 20.88 -0.08 -14.95
CA TYR A 910 20.85 -1.39 -14.36
C TYR A 910 19.83 -2.28 -15.06
N PHE A 911 20.26 -3.48 -15.48
CA PHE A 911 19.44 -4.43 -16.22
C PHE A 911 18.91 -5.51 -15.27
N GLY A 912 17.59 -5.55 -15.08
CA GLY A 912 16.95 -6.48 -14.17
C GLY A 912 16.80 -7.90 -14.71
N GLU A 913 16.80 -8.04 -16.04
CA GLU A 913 16.76 -9.36 -16.70
C GLU A 913 17.57 -9.37 -18.00
N SER A 914 18.03 -10.58 -18.38
CA SER A 914 18.72 -10.81 -19.66
C SER A 914 17.73 -10.87 -20.82
N GLY A 915 18.22 -10.60 -22.03
CA GLY A 915 17.42 -10.75 -23.26
C GLY A 915 17.17 -9.46 -24.02
N ILE A 916 17.77 -8.35 -23.60
CA ILE A 916 17.76 -7.08 -24.33
C ILE A 916 18.95 -7.02 -25.26
N ASP A 917 18.70 -6.80 -26.54
CA ASP A 917 19.69 -6.40 -27.53
C ASP A 917 19.62 -4.88 -27.71
N MET A 918 20.61 -4.16 -27.17
CA MET A 918 20.70 -2.70 -27.27
C MET A 918 21.36 -2.31 -28.60
N HIS A 919 20.58 -1.69 -29.49
CA HIS A 919 21.06 -1.28 -30.82
C HIS A 919 21.63 0.14 -30.81
N ARG A 920 20.98 1.04 -30.06
CA ARG A 920 21.40 2.45 -30.00
C ARG A 920 20.95 3.05 -28.66
N MET A 921 21.78 3.94 -28.10
CA MET A 921 21.44 4.72 -26.91
C MET A 921 21.95 6.15 -27.09
N PHE A 922 21.12 7.15 -26.86
CA PHE A 922 21.51 8.54 -27.02
C PHE A 922 20.69 9.46 -26.10
N LEU A 923 21.28 10.63 -25.84
CA LEU A 923 20.59 11.73 -25.15
C LEU A 923 20.01 12.68 -26.19
N ARG A 924 18.75 13.05 -26.06
CA ARG A 924 18.08 14.08 -26.87
C ARG A 924 17.74 15.27 -25.99
N TYR A 925 18.20 16.48 -26.34
CA TYR A 925 17.82 17.68 -25.60
C TYR A 925 16.43 18.16 -26.03
N VAL A 926 15.49 18.24 -25.10
CA VAL A 926 14.09 18.60 -25.39
C VAL A 926 13.83 20.10 -25.22
N GLY A 927 14.50 20.77 -24.29
CA GLY A 927 14.31 22.19 -24.06
C GLY A 927 14.58 22.63 -22.62
N LYS A 928 14.09 23.80 -22.27
CA LYS A 928 14.17 24.30 -20.89
C LYS A 928 13.18 23.50 -20.02
N ASN A 929 13.55 23.26 -18.77
CA ASN A 929 12.61 22.74 -17.79
C ASN A 929 11.53 23.81 -17.56
N ASP A 930 10.28 23.49 -17.84
CA ASP A 930 9.16 24.28 -17.36
C ASP A 930 8.99 24.01 -15.86
N ILE A 931 9.56 24.92 -15.07
CA ILE A 931 9.75 24.77 -13.61
C ILE A 931 8.40 24.75 -12.85
N GLU A 932 7.29 25.11 -13.49
CA GLU A 932 5.99 25.19 -12.83
C GLU A 932 5.33 23.82 -12.58
N SER A 933 5.66 22.79 -13.33
CA SER A 933 5.13 21.43 -13.12
C SER A 933 5.85 20.63 -12.01
N PHE A 934 7.04 21.05 -11.59
CA PHE A 934 7.87 20.36 -10.59
C PHE A 934 8.02 21.10 -9.26
N ARG A 935 7.21 22.13 -9.00
CA ARG A 935 7.20 22.83 -7.70
C ARG A 935 6.44 22.09 -6.60
N ASN A 936 6.14 20.83 -6.79
CA ASN A 936 5.55 19.99 -5.75
C ASN A 936 6.61 19.23 -4.91
N GLU A 937 7.88 19.55 -5.07
CA GLU A 937 8.95 19.08 -4.16
C GLU A 937 9.17 20.06 -3.00
#